data_975defb69a0b19e87611f3d290661f52
#
_entry.id   975defb69a0b19e87611f3d290661f52
#
_cell.length_a   1.000
_cell.length_b   1.000
_cell.length_c   1.000
_cell.angle_alpha   90.00
_cell.angle_beta   90.00
_cell.angle_gamma   90.00
#
_symmetry.space_group_name_H-M   'P 1'
#
loop_
_entity.id
_entity.type
_entity.pdbx_description
1 polymer ?
#
loop_
_entity_poly.entity_id
_entity_poly.type
_entity_poly.pdbx_seq_one_letter_code
_entity_poly.pdbx_strand_id
1 'polypeptide(L)'
;VSVTWEVVAADGARREGATPAAWHHNDTVNSSWTAPLGPFAEGDEVTYSVQGASPDGEVHTPTFAFRVKPALYIAWLWHQHQPLYRDPGAADAAGSYRAPWVRLHALRDYYSMAALAAQHDVHVTFNLTPVLLRQIDDYLLHGASDVALELTRRPAESLSRTQIEDLLSTFFDADWHHQIFQHARYRQLFEQRMRGDKFSRPDLRDLQMWFNLAWFGHEFRTAAVRLTTGETVDVARFVGQQRGFTHADVLAMVDEQYKLLRAVVPMHRALQEAGRIEVSTTPAFHPILPLLIDTDRAAIDRPGASRPPRYAHPEGAATHLDLARSDYATRFGRQPRGLWPAEGAVSADAVEMVGADGFAWLATDAGVLARSGRWGYRASEPDVLCQPYRTVSERQAVAVFFRDTDLSDGVGFRYGQYTDPEAAVQDFLHAVETKVVDRLNGDDDHVLTIVLDGENAWGGYPDDGRPFLHSLYHCLSSDPRFRTVTFSEYLLGNPARGIRPHPLDGLAPVHALATGSWIDEPGSDAGVDLGTWIGEPEENAAWTLLGAARSTLARVATTVPGADPAHVSLMAAEGSDWFWWFGSDQESRNDASFDELFRAHLRGVYHALGEDSPAELDEAIVPHPVVWTFAHPVSRIGRRDQLTVRTNCPGRLTFRVGDGPERTAGLTAVGGVMAGARRFQVTL
;
A
#
# COMPACT_ATOMS: atom_id res chain seq x y z
N VAL A 1 -42.12 -6.52 31.29
CA VAL A 1 -40.83 -5.99 31.70
C VAL A 1 -40.64 -4.60 31.08
N SER A 2 -40.10 -3.66 31.86
CA SER A 2 -39.71 -2.33 31.38
C SER A 2 -38.41 -1.91 32.04
N VAL A 3 -37.68 -1.02 31.39
CA VAL A 3 -36.46 -0.41 31.90
C VAL A 3 -36.73 1.07 32.14
N THR A 4 -36.59 1.52 33.38
CA THR A 4 -36.57 2.96 33.70
C THR A 4 -35.13 3.46 33.70
N TRP A 5 -34.90 4.64 33.14
CA TRP A 5 -33.57 5.19 33.05
C TRP A 5 -33.56 6.71 33.26
N GLU A 6 -32.46 7.20 33.80
CA GLU A 6 -32.10 8.62 33.92
C GLU A 6 -30.76 8.86 33.28
N VAL A 7 -30.64 9.96 32.56
CA VAL A 7 -29.38 10.42 31.91
C VAL A 7 -29.01 11.75 32.48
N VAL A 8 -27.79 11.88 32.95
CA VAL A 8 -27.14 13.14 33.26
C VAL A 8 -26.13 13.43 32.14
N ALA A 9 -26.47 14.40 31.29
CA ALA A 9 -25.59 14.76 30.17
C ALA A 9 -24.31 15.45 30.69
N ALA A 10 -23.27 15.48 29.84
CA ALA A 10 -21.98 16.08 30.19
C ALA A 10 -22.07 17.58 30.57
N ASP A 11 -23.09 18.29 30.07
CA ASP A 11 -23.39 19.68 30.43
C ASP A 11 -24.27 19.81 31.70
N GLY A 12 -24.60 18.70 32.36
CA GLY A 12 -25.43 18.61 33.54
C GLY A 12 -26.94 18.58 33.27
N ALA A 13 -27.40 18.61 32.04
CA ALA A 13 -28.80 18.44 31.69
C ALA A 13 -29.29 17.04 32.05
N ARG A 14 -30.53 16.91 32.53
CA ARG A 14 -31.11 15.63 32.94
C ARG A 14 -32.27 15.24 32.04
N ARG A 15 -32.33 13.97 31.70
CA ARG A 15 -33.41 13.33 30.96
C ARG A 15 -33.78 12.04 31.67
N GLU A 16 -35.05 11.70 31.71
CA GLU A 16 -35.54 10.43 32.26
C GLU A 16 -36.54 9.78 31.31
N GLY A 17 -36.69 8.48 31.39
CA GLY A 17 -37.64 7.77 30.56
C GLY A 17 -37.87 6.33 31.03
N ALA A 18 -38.82 5.68 30.37
CA ALA A 18 -39.08 4.25 30.55
C ALA A 18 -39.27 3.60 29.18
N THR A 19 -38.60 2.49 28.97
CA THR A 19 -38.63 1.73 27.71
C THR A 19 -39.25 0.35 27.98
N PRO A 20 -40.36 -0.05 27.36
CA PRO A 20 -40.88 -1.38 27.45
C PRO A 20 -39.93 -2.37 26.79
N ALA A 21 -39.70 -3.51 27.46
CA ALA A 21 -38.89 -4.59 26.91
C ALA A 21 -39.76 -5.56 26.10
N ALA A 22 -39.28 -5.97 24.97
CA ALA A 22 -39.88 -7.03 24.15
C ALA A 22 -39.30 -8.37 24.53
N TRP A 23 -40.17 -9.41 24.55
CA TRP A 23 -39.70 -10.76 24.73
C TRP A 23 -38.83 -11.19 23.54
N HIS A 24 -37.67 -11.81 23.81
CA HIS A 24 -36.73 -12.23 22.81
C HIS A 24 -36.73 -13.77 22.63
N HIS A 25 -36.43 -14.52 23.71
CA HIS A 25 -36.47 -15.98 23.69
C HIS A 25 -36.54 -16.53 25.11
N ASN A 26 -36.84 -17.83 25.22
CA ASN A 26 -36.68 -18.60 26.46
C ASN A 26 -35.51 -19.58 26.30
N ASP A 27 -34.70 -19.70 27.34
CA ASP A 27 -33.83 -20.86 27.56
C ASP A 27 -34.51 -21.86 28.52
N THR A 28 -33.79 -22.86 28.99
CA THR A 28 -34.33 -23.91 29.90
C THR A 28 -34.69 -23.37 31.28
N VAL A 29 -34.26 -22.17 31.64
CA VAL A 29 -34.40 -21.62 33.01
C VAL A 29 -34.98 -20.20 32.99
N ASN A 30 -34.70 -19.39 31.96
CA ASN A 30 -34.99 -17.98 31.93
C ASN A 30 -35.74 -17.53 30.66
N SER A 31 -36.50 -16.45 30.82
CA SER A 31 -37.04 -15.68 29.71
C SER A 31 -36.16 -14.44 29.47
N SER A 32 -35.63 -14.30 28.25
CA SER A 32 -34.84 -13.16 27.85
C SER A 32 -35.71 -12.06 27.21
N TRP A 33 -35.50 -10.84 27.66
CA TRP A 33 -36.21 -9.64 27.21
C TRP A 33 -35.22 -8.58 26.75
N THR A 34 -35.55 -7.85 25.71
CA THR A 34 -34.69 -6.81 25.14
C THR A 34 -35.42 -5.45 25.14
N ALA A 35 -34.75 -4.43 25.68
CA ALA A 35 -35.21 -3.06 25.64
C ALA A 35 -34.12 -2.16 25.06
N PRO A 36 -34.27 -1.55 23.88
CA PRO A 36 -33.31 -0.58 23.38
C PRO A 36 -33.42 0.71 24.20
N LEU A 37 -32.30 1.15 24.74
CA LEU A 37 -32.16 2.43 25.46
C LEU A 37 -31.36 3.39 24.58
N GLY A 38 -31.64 4.68 24.73
CA GLY A 38 -30.95 5.73 23.99
C GLY A 38 -31.81 6.34 22.85
N PRO A 39 -31.21 7.14 21.95
CA PRO A 39 -29.77 7.40 21.85
C PRO A 39 -29.22 8.22 23.02
N PHE A 40 -27.98 7.94 23.39
CA PHE A 40 -27.21 8.68 24.40
C PHE A 40 -26.06 9.41 23.70
N ALA A 41 -25.64 10.53 24.31
CA ALA A 41 -24.48 11.29 23.84
C ALA A 41 -23.21 10.86 24.59
N GLU A 42 -22.06 11.08 23.96
CA GLU A 42 -20.77 10.87 24.57
C GLU A 42 -20.64 11.64 25.91
N GLY A 43 -20.16 10.94 26.94
CA GLY A 43 -20.01 11.49 28.29
C GLY A 43 -21.28 11.51 29.13
N ASP A 44 -22.43 11.08 28.57
CA ASP A 44 -23.66 10.91 29.34
C ASP A 44 -23.46 9.87 30.46
N GLU A 45 -23.89 10.18 31.66
CA GLU A 45 -24.02 9.23 32.77
C GLU A 45 -25.43 8.68 32.79
N VAL A 46 -25.56 7.38 32.56
CA VAL A 46 -26.86 6.69 32.47
C VAL A 46 -27.03 5.81 33.68
N THR A 47 -28.13 6.03 34.44
CA THR A 47 -28.56 5.11 35.47
C THR A 47 -29.85 4.42 35.04
N TYR A 48 -30.00 3.14 35.34
CA TYR A 48 -31.19 2.39 34.95
C TYR A 48 -31.53 1.31 35.94
N SER A 49 -32.83 0.96 35.98
CA SER A 49 -33.33 -0.22 36.72
C SER A 49 -34.36 -0.96 35.88
N VAL A 50 -34.42 -2.26 36.03
CA VAL A 50 -35.38 -3.12 35.34
C VAL A 50 -36.53 -3.44 36.25
N GLN A 51 -37.76 -3.32 35.76
CA GLN A 51 -38.98 -3.65 36.45
C GLN A 51 -39.68 -4.81 35.72
N GLY A 52 -40.09 -5.79 36.44
CA GLY A 52 -40.87 -6.92 35.95
C GLY A 52 -42.14 -7.08 36.78
N ALA A 53 -43.26 -7.31 36.12
CA ALA A 53 -44.50 -7.69 36.81
C ALA A 53 -44.95 -9.08 36.38
N SER A 54 -45.33 -9.88 37.35
CA SER A 54 -45.93 -11.19 37.17
C SER A 54 -47.21 -11.32 37.98
N PRO A 55 -48.04 -12.37 37.80
CA PRO A 55 -49.20 -12.60 38.65
C PRO A 55 -48.88 -12.72 40.14
N ASP A 56 -47.64 -13.05 40.49
CA ASP A 56 -47.16 -13.24 41.87
C ASP A 56 -46.57 -11.98 42.50
N GLY A 57 -46.48 -10.86 41.74
CA GLY A 57 -45.99 -9.60 42.25
C GLY A 57 -45.07 -8.82 41.27
N GLU A 58 -44.63 -7.67 41.72
CA GLU A 58 -43.68 -6.83 41.01
C GLU A 58 -42.28 -7.03 41.54
N VAL A 59 -41.29 -7.06 40.64
CA VAL A 59 -39.85 -7.16 40.95
C VAL A 59 -39.10 -5.97 40.35
N HIS A 60 -38.26 -5.36 41.16
CA HIS A 60 -37.35 -4.29 40.74
C HIS A 60 -35.93 -4.73 40.96
N THR A 61 -35.06 -4.47 39.97
CA THR A 61 -33.61 -4.66 40.17
C THR A 61 -33.01 -3.49 40.94
N PRO A 62 -31.81 -3.62 41.50
CA PRO A 62 -31.00 -2.47 41.89
C PRO A 62 -30.78 -1.53 40.71
N THR A 63 -30.47 -0.29 41.02
CA THR A 63 -30.06 0.67 40.00
C THR A 63 -28.64 0.33 39.53
N PHE A 64 -28.46 0.25 38.23
CA PHE A 64 -27.19 0.10 37.56
C PHE A 64 -26.81 1.44 36.91
N ALA A 65 -25.55 1.67 36.70
CA ALA A 65 -25.04 2.88 36.01
C ALA A 65 -23.94 2.53 35.01
N PHE A 66 -23.90 3.27 33.95
CA PHE A 66 -22.76 3.29 33.01
C PHE A 66 -22.58 4.71 32.49
N ARG A 67 -21.37 5.01 32.02
CA ARG A 67 -21.05 6.21 31.30
C ARG A 67 -20.87 5.90 29.81
N VAL A 68 -21.38 6.77 28.95
CA VAL A 68 -21.24 6.62 27.50
C VAL A 68 -19.81 6.97 27.12
N LYS A 69 -19.08 5.99 26.64
CA LYS A 69 -17.67 6.15 26.25
C LYS A 69 -17.54 7.11 25.07
N PRO A 70 -16.40 7.80 24.91
CA PRO A 70 -16.06 8.51 23.69
C PRO A 70 -16.08 7.57 22.46
N ALA A 71 -16.40 8.13 21.30
CA ALA A 71 -16.24 7.40 20.06
C ALA A 71 -14.75 7.10 19.82
N LEU A 72 -14.45 5.90 19.32
CA LEU A 72 -13.11 5.55 18.88
C LEU A 72 -12.80 6.34 17.60
N TYR A 73 -11.78 7.18 17.64
CA TYR A 73 -11.25 7.78 16.42
C TYR A 73 -10.53 6.75 15.59
N ILE A 74 -10.67 6.82 14.26
CA ILE A 74 -9.95 5.96 13.31
C ILE A 74 -9.20 6.85 12.32
N ALA A 75 -7.89 6.85 12.41
CA ALA A 75 -6.99 7.50 11.47
C ALA A 75 -6.53 6.46 10.44
N TRP A 76 -6.92 6.68 9.19
CA TRP A 76 -6.62 5.75 8.10
C TRP A 76 -5.69 6.38 7.08
N LEU A 77 -4.60 5.68 6.71
CA LEU A 77 -3.67 6.13 5.69
C LEU A 77 -3.54 5.08 4.58
N TRP A 78 -3.79 5.51 3.35
CA TRP A 78 -3.55 4.78 2.13
C TRP A 78 -2.24 5.24 1.50
N HIS A 79 -1.20 4.41 1.56
CA HIS A 79 0.09 4.68 0.93
C HIS A 79 0.05 4.33 -0.56
N GLN A 80 0.40 5.28 -1.44
CA GLN A 80 0.43 5.10 -2.89
C GLN A 80 1.83 5.41 -3.42
N HIS A 81 2.46 4.39 -3.97
CA HIS A 81 3.86 4.44 -4.36
C HIS A 81 4.16 3.49 -5.53
N GLN A 82 5.05 3.93 -6.41
CA GLN A 82 5.73 3.09 -7.40
C GLN A 82 7.16 3.61 -7.59
N PRO A 83 8.18 2.73 -7.64
CA PRO A 83 9.58 3.13 -7.86
C PRO A 83 9.78 3.77 -9.23
N LEU A 84 10.91 4.42 -9.44
CA LEU A 84 11.20 5.04 -10.73
C LEU A 84 11.54 3.98 -11.79
N TYR A 85 10.58 3.62 -12.61
CA TYR A 85 10.73 2.63 -13.68
C TYR A 85 11.44 3.14 -14.94
N ARG A 86 11.81 4.43 -14.96
CA ARG A 86 12.51 5.03 -16.08
C ARG A 86 13.92 4.47 -16.21
N ASP A 87 14.27 4.04 -17.42
CA ASP A 87 15.65 3.71 -17.76
C ASP A 87 16.45 5.00 -18.05
N PRO A 88 17.46 5.34 -17.21
CA PRO A 88 18.27 6.54 -17.43
C PRO A 88 19.10 6.49 -18.72
N GLY A 89 19.37 5.30 -19.26
CA GLY A 89 20.08 5.10 -20.53
C GLY A 89 19.20 5.18 -21.77
N ALA A 90 17.88 5.36 -21.63
CA ALA A 90 17.00 5.50 -22.78
C ALA A 90 17.34 6.75 -23.59
N ALA A 91 17.44 6.57 -24.91
CA ALA A 91 17.92 7.62 -25.82
C ALA A 91 16.97 8.81 -25.98
N ASP A 92 15.71 8.69 -25.61
CA ASP A 92 14.73 9.75 -25.69
C ASP A 92 14.61 10.54 -24.37
N ALA A 93 14.39 11.84 -24.48
CA ALA A 93 14.24 12.72 -23.32
C ALA A 93 13.04 12.36 -22.43
N ALA A 94 12.02 11.74 -23.02
CA ALA A 94 10.82 11.29 -22.34
C ALA A 94 11.04 9.98 -21.57
N GLY A 95 12.06 9.20 -21.94
CA GLY A 95 12.42 7.93 -21.32
C GLY A 95 11.38 6.83 -21.53
N SER A 96 11.85 5.62 -21.80
CA SER A 96 11.00 4.42 -21.76
C SER A 96 10.92 3.90 -20.37
N TYR A 97 9.71 3.65 -19.89
CA TYR A 97 9.48 2.98 -18.61
C TYR A 97 9.50 1.47 -18.81
N ARG A 98 10.25 0.76 -17.98
CA ARG A 98 10.38 -0.71 -18.08
C ARG A 98 9.16 -1.46 -17.56
N ALA A 99 8.33 -0.81 -16.72
CA ALA A 99 7.13 -1.41 -16.17
C ALA A 99 5.91 -0.46 -16.29
N PRO A 100 4.69 -0.99 -16.47
CA PRO A 100 3.49 -0.21 -16.71
C PRO A 100 2.75 0.20 -15.44
N TRP A 101 3.26 -0.13 -14.25
CA TRP A 101 2.48 -0.15 -13.01
C TRP A 101 1.93 1.20 -12.62
N VAL A 102 2.70 2.30 -12.77
CA VAL A 102 2.21 3.66 -12.52
C VAL A 102 0.93 3.95 -13.31
N ARG A 103 0.96 3.66 -14.61
CA ARG A 103 -0.20 3.88 -15.49
C ARG A 103 -1.36 2.96 -15.13
N LEU A 104 -1.11 1.68 -14.93
CA LEU A 104 -2.16 0.69 -14.66
C LEU A 104 -2.83 0.94 -13.31
N HIS A 105 -2.08 1.23 -12.25
CA HIS A 105 -2.64 1.59 -10.95
C HIS A 105 -3.38 2.94 -10.98
N ALA A 106 -2.97 3.87 -11.84
CA ALA A 106 -3.74 5.10 -12.04
C ALA A 106 -5.14 4.84 -12.64
N LEU A 107 -5.31 3.77 -13.44
CA LEU A 107 -6.61 3.39 -14.00
C LEU A 107 -7.54 2.75 -12.98
N ARG A 108 -7.00 2.07 -11.95
CA ARG A 108 -7.77 1.30 -10.99
C ARG A 108 -7.84 1.96 -9.63
N ASP A 109 -6.71 2.47 -9.12
CA ASP A 109 -6.57 2.75 -7.70
C ASP A 109 -6.49 4.25 -7.38
N TYR A 110 -5.53 4.99 -7.91
CA TYR A 110 -5.19 6.33 -7.42
C TYR A 110 -6.32 7.34 -7.50
N TYR A 111 -7.07 7.37 -8.60
CA TYR A 111 -8.24 8.24 -8.70
C TYR A 111 -9.43 7.66 -7.94
N SER A 112 -9.69 6.38 -8.14
CA SER A 112 -10.93 5.73 -7.71
C SER A 112 -11.08 5.64 -6.21
N MET A 113 -9.99 5.37 -5.47
CA MET A 113 -10.04 5.29 -4.01
C MET A 113 -10.40 6.65 -3.39
N ALA A 114 -9.82 7.74 -3.89
CA ALA A 114 -10.17 9.08 -3.43
C ALA A 114 -11.62 9.45 -3.81
N ALA A 115 -12.04 9.10 -5.04
CA ALA A 115 -13.41 9.32 -5.50
C ALA A 115 -14.44 8.52 -4.70
N LEU A 116 -14.07 7.34 -4.23
CA LEU A 116 -14.90 6.51 -3.38
C LEU A 116 -15.05 7.11 -1.97
N ALA A 117 -13.95 7.52 -1.36
CA ALA A 117 -13.97 8.20 -0.07
C ALA A 117 -14.87 9.46 -0.09
N ALA A 118 -14.90 10.17 -1.23
CA ALA A 118 -15.77 11.34 -1.42
C ALA A 118 -17.28 11.03 -1.39
N GLN A 119 -17.68 9.78 -1.59
CA GLN A 119 -19.09 9.36 -1.60
C GLN A 119 -19.63 9.07 -0.19
N HIS A 120 -18.76 9.01 0.82
CA HIS A 120 -19.12 8.71 2.20
C HIS A 120 -18.68 9.85 3.12
N ASP A 121 -19.25 9.95 4.31
CA ASP A 121 -18.83 10.92 5.32
C ASP A 121 -17.65 10.37 6.14
N VAL A 122 -16.55 10.07 5.43
CA VAL A 122 -15.30 9.61 6.02
C VAL A 122 -14.18 10.63 5.80
N HIS A 123 -13.28 10.71 6.76
CA HIS A 123 -12.05 11.49 6.68
C HIS A 123 -10.86 10.53 6.74
N VAL A 124 -10.09 10.47 5.67
CA VAL A 124 -8.95 9.56 5.51
C VAL A 124 -7.74 10.32 4.97
N THR A 125 -6.56 9.76 5.17
CA THR A 125 -5.32 10.32 4.65
C THR A 125 -4.84 9.49 3.45
N PHE A 126 -4.49 10.18 2.36
CA PHE A 126 -3.80 9.59 1.22
C PHE A 126 -2.33 10.03 1.25
N ASN A 127 -1.44 9.08 1.22
CA ASN A 127 -0.02 9.35 1.06
C ASN A 127 0.34 9.17 -0.42
N LEU A 128 0.85 10.22 -1.05
CA LEU A 128 1.26 10.21 -2.45
C LEU A 128 2.76 10.47 -2.53
N THR A 129 3.52 9.51 -3.03
CA THR A 129 4.98 9.69 -3.13
C THR A 129 5.36 10.61 -4.28
N PRO A 130 6.36 11.48 -4.10
CA PRO A 130 6.79 12.40 -5.17
C PRO A 130 7.26 11.66 -6.43
N VAL A 131 7.94 10.51 -6.28
CA VAL A 131 8.39 9.71 -7.43
C VAL A 131 7.21 9.15 -8.24
N LEU A 132 6.11 8.77 -7.59
CA LEU A 132 4.88 8.37 -8.28
C LEU A 132 4.30 9.54 -9.10
N LEU A 133 4.14 10.70 -8.46
CA LEU A 133 3.55 11.88 -9.09
C LEU A 133 4.42 12.41 -10.23
N ARG A 134 5.74 12.35 -10.09
CA ARG A 134 6.69 12.67 -11.17
C ARG A 134 6.48 11.78 -12.39
N GLN A 135 6.29 10.46 -12.19
CA GLN A 135 6.06 9.53 -13.29
C GLN A 135 4.72 9.78 -13.98
N ILE A 136 3.67 10.14 -13.23
CA ILE A 136 2.39 10.57 -13.84
C ILE A 136 2.60 11.80 -14.72
N ASP A 137 3.38 12.79 -14.26
CA ASP A 137 3.70 13.97 -15.06
C ASP A 137 4.52 13.62 -16.32
N ASP A 138 5.44 12.68 -16.21
CA ASP A 138 6.23 12.23 -17.38
C ASP A 138 5.31 11.68 -18.49
N TYR A 139 4.28 10.88 -18.14
CA TYR A 139 3.26 10.44 -19.10
C TYR A 139 2.46 11.61 -19.70
N LEU A 140 2.10 12.60 -18.87
CA LEU A 140 1.20 13.67 -19.28
C LEU A 140 1.90 14.82 -20.01
N LEU A 141 3.09 15.19 -19.58
CA LEU A 141 3.77 16.43 -20.01
C LEU A 141 4.99 16.15 -20.89
N HIS A 142 5.63 15.01 -20.73
CA HIS A 142 6.90 14.70 -21.40
C HIS A 142 6.76 13.57 -22.43
N GLY A 143 5.54 13.03 -22.64
CA GLY A 143 5.28 11.99 -23.61
C GLY A 143 5.91 10.64 -23.28
N ALA A 144 6.15 10.37 -21.99
CA ALA A 144 6.68 9.08 -21.55
C ALA A 144 5.77 7.92 -21.97
N SER A 145 6.38 6.77 -22.20
CA SER A 145 5.71 5.53 -22.57
C SER A 145 6.33 4.36 -21.82
N ASP A 146 5.54 3.33 -21.56
CA ASP A 146 6.04 2.07 -21.02
C ASP A 146 6.00 0.95 -22.07
N VAL A 147 6.77 -0.12 -21.82
CA VAL A 147 6.88 -1.25 -22.74
C VAL A 147 5.52 -1.85 -23.10
N ALA A 148 4.60 -1.97 -22.15
CA ALA A 148 3.27 -2.51 -22.39
C ALA A 148 2.40 -1.53 -23.20
N LEU A 149 2.53 -0.21 -22.95
CA LEU A 149 1.82 0.80 -23.74
C LEU A 149 2.30 0.83 -25.19
N GLU A 150 3.60 0.68 -25.43
CA GLU A 150 4.17 0.57 -26.79
C GLU A 150 3.64 -0.67 -27.52
N LEU A 151 3.60 -1.83 -26.84
CA LEU A 151 3.02 -3.04 -27.40
C LEU A 151 1.51 -2.90 -27.64
N THR A 152 0.81 -2.17 -26.76
CA THR A 152 -0.62 -1.87 -26.92
C THR A 152 -0.89 -1.00 -28.15
N ARG A 153 -0.16 0.09 -28.32
CA ARG A 153 -0.35 1.05 -29.41
C ARG A 153 0.04 0.52 -30.79
N ARG A 154 0.89 -0.50 -30.83
CA ARG A 154 1.35 -1.06 -32.11
C ARG A 154 0.25 -1.87 -32.79
N PRO A 155 -0.04 -1.64 -34.09
CA PRO A 155 -1.02 -2.45 -34.81
C PRO A 155 -0.66 -3.93 -34.72
N ALA A 156 -1.61 -4.80 -34.40
CA ALA A 156 -1.39 -6.24 -34.26
C ALA A 156 -0.78 -6.88 -35.50
N GLU A 157 -1.10 -6.33 -36.70
CA GLU A 157 -0.57 -6.75 -37.99
C GLU A 157 0.93 -6.52 -38.14
N SER A 158 1.48 -5.50 -37.47
CA SER A 158 2.88 -5.08 -37.56
C SER A 158 3.77 -5.67 -36.47
N LEU A 159 3.21 -6.39 -35.49
CA LEU A 159 3.98 -7.01 -34.42
C LEU A 159 4.96 -8.03 -34.98
N SER A 160 6.24 -7.91 -34.64
CA SER A 160 7.26 -8.92 -34.91
C SER A 160 7.04 -10.17 -34.06
N ARG A 161 7.73 -11.26 -34.41
CA ARG A 161 7.66 -12.49 -33.60
C ARG A 161 8.08 -12.26 -32.15
N THR A 162 9.17 -11.52 -31.92
CA THR A 162 9.65 -11.16 -30.59
C THR A 162 8.59 -10.38 -29.80
N GLN A 163 8.00 -9.35 -30.42
CA GLN A 163 6.94 -8.54 -29.78
C GLN A 163 5.68 -9.34 -29.45
N ILE A 164 5.36 -10.36 -30.27
CA ILE A 164 4.25 -11.28 -29.95
C ILE A 164 4.61 -12.13 -28.72
N GLU A 165 5.85 -12.63 -28.65
CA GLU A 165 6.34 -13.42 -27.51
C GLU A 165 6.32 -12.55 -26.23
N ASP A 166 6.78 -11.29 -26.31
CA ASP A 166 6.76 -10.33 -25.19
C ASP A 166 5.33 -10.02 -24.75
N LEU A 167 4.43 -9.77 -25.71
CA LEU A 167 3.01 -9.50 -25.44
C LEU A 167 2.34 -10.71 -24.75
N LEU A 168 2.60 -11.94 -25.24
CA LEU A 168 2.04 -13.15 -24.65
C LEU A 168 2.65 -13.48 -23.28
N SER A 169 3.85 -13.01 -22.96
CA SER A 169 4.45 -13.18 -21.65
C SER A 169 3.93 -12.19 -20.62
N THR A 170 3.57 -10.96 -21.01
CA THR A 170 3.26 -9.86 -20.09
C THR A 170 1.78 -9.48 -20.03
N PHE A 171 0.99 -9.68 -21.11
CA PHE A 171 -0.41 -9.22 -21.17
C PHE A 171 -1.41 -10.15 -20.47
N PHE A 172 -0.93 -10.94 -19.53
CA PHE A 172 -1.73 -11.69 -18.55
C PHE A 172 -1.27 -11.38 -17.11
N ASP A 173 -0.57 -10.24 -16.94
CA ASP A 173 -0.17 -9.70 -15.64
C ASP A 173 -1.34 -9.01 -14.97
N ALA A 174 -2.25 -9.81 -14.47
CA ALA A 174 -3.45 -9.43 -13.78
C ALA A 174 -3.89 -10.60 -12.89
N ASP A 175 -4.69 -10.35 -11.87
CA ASP A 175 -5.27 -11.43 -11.08
C ASP A 175 -6.14 -12.34 -11.94
N TRP A 176 -5.94 -13.66 -11.81
CA TRP A 176 -6.64 -14.61 -12.68
C TRP A 176 -8.14 -14.68 -12.38
N HIS A 177 -8.49 -14.68 -11.09
CA HIS A 177 -9.87 -14.87 -10.66
C HIS A 177 -10.69 -13.60 -10.79
N HIS A 178 -10.12 -12.48 -10.35
CA HIS A 178 -10.85 -11.22 -10.24
C HIS A 178 -10.66 -10.26 -11.42
N GLN A 179 -9.67 -10.51 -12.29
CA GLN A 179 -9.44 -9.65 -13.47
C GLN A 179 -9.54 -10.42 -14.79
N ILE A 180 -8.94 -11.63 -14.90
CA ILE A 180 -8.95 -12.37 -16.19
C ILE A 180 -10.24 -13.16 -16.36
N PHE A 181 -10.60 -13.99 -15.37
CA PHE A 181 -11.70 -14.97 -15.54
C PHE A 181 -13.10 -14.34 -15.48
N GLN A 182 -13.23 -13.14 -14.97
CA GLN A 182 -14.47 -12.37 -15.03
C GLN A 182 -14.87 -11.97 -16.46
N HIS A 183 -13.89 -11.91 -17.39
CA HIS A 183 -14.13 -11.47 -18.77
C HIS A 183 -14.00 -12.65 -19.74
N ALA A 184 -15.13 -13.10 -20.29
CA ALA A 184 -15.21 -14.31 -21.12
C ALA A 184 -14.16 -14.35 -22.24
N ARG A 185 -13.94 -13.22 -22.94
CA ARG A 185 -12.95 -13.16 -24.01
C ARG A 185 -11.51 -13.20 -23.48
N TYR A 186 -11.21 -12.50 -22.38
CA TYR A 186 -9.86 -12.49 -21.78
C TYR A 186 -9.51 -13.87 -21.24
N ARG A 187 -10.46 -14.54 -20.58
CA ARG A 187 -10.33 -15.92 -20.15
C ARG A 187 -10.08 -16.88 -21.33
N GLN A 188 -10.83 -16.72 -22.43
CA GLN A 188 -10.60 -17.53 -23.64
C GLN A 188 -9.17 -17.37 -24.19
N LEU A 189 -8.64 -16.13 -24.24
CA LEU A 189 -7.27 -15.85 -24.68
C LEU A 189 -6.25 -16.43 -23.71
N PHE A 190 -6.50 -16.36 -22.41
CA PHE A 190 -5.66 -17.01 -21.41
C PHE A 190 -5.62 -18.52 -21.58
N GLU A 191 -6.76 -19.18 -21.72
CA GLU A 191 -6.86 -20.62 -21.95
C GLU A 191 -6.20 -21.04 -23.27
N GLN A 192 -6.32 -20.22 -24.33
CA GLN A 192 -5.63 -20.41 -25.62
C GLN A 192 -4.11 -20.41 -25.45
N ARG A 193 -3.58 -19.46 -24.68
CA ARG A 193 -2.16 -19.40 -24.33
C ARG A 193 -1.73 -20.65 -23.54
N MET A 194 -2.51 -21.05 -22.54
CA MET A 194 -2.21 -22.21 -21.69
C MET A 194 -2.12 -23.53 -22.49
N ARG A 195 -2.90 -23.65 -23.57
CA ARG A 195 -2.81 -24.80 -24.48
C ARG A 195 -1.65 -24.71 -25.48
N GLY A 196 -0.95 -23.58 -25.56
CA GLY A 196 0.08 -23.32 -26.56
C GLY A 196 -0.48 -23.10 -27.98
N ASP A 197 -1.75 -22.76 -28.10
CA ASP A 197 -2.41 -22.51 -29.38
C ASP A 197 -1.88 -21.22 -30.03
N LYS A 198 -1.88 -21.18 -31.36
CA LYS A 198 -1.46 -19.99 -32.11
C LYS A 198 -2.48 -18.86 -31.99
N PHE A 199 -1.99 -17.63 -31.78
CA PHE A 199 -2.78 -16.41 -31.76
C PHE A 199 -2.89 -15.83 -33.18
N SER A 200 -4.12 -15.59 -33.63
CA SER A 200 -4.38 -14.82 -34.84
C SER A 200 -4.19 -13.31 -34.58
N ARG A 201 -4.11 -12.49 -35.65
CA ARG A 201 -4.01 -11.03 -35.49
C ARG A 201 -5.21 -10.41 -34.74
N PRO A 202 -6.46 -10.84 -34.99
CA PRO A 202 -7.60 -10.46 -34.12
C PRO A 202 -7.43 -10.87 -32.67
N ASP A 203 -6.92 -12.08 -32.36
CA ASP A 203 -6.69 -12.50 -30.98
C ASP A 203 -5.67 -11.60 -30.27
N LEU A 204 -4.56 -11.26 -30.94
CA LEU A 204 -3.56 -10.35 -30.40
C LEU A 204 -4.14 -8.97 -30.12
N ARG A 205 -4.99 -8.44 -31.00
CA ARG A 205 -5.65 -7.16 -30.81
C ARG A 205 -6.67 -7.19 -29.66
N ASP A 206 -7.44 -8.25 -29.57
CA ASP A 206 -8.33 -8.45 -28.44
C ASP A 206 -7.53 -8.55 -27.11
N LEU A 207 -6.35 -9.17 -27.14
CA LEU A 207 -5.47 -9.24 -25.97
C LEU A 207 -4.90 -7.86 -25.61
N GLN A 208 -4.49 -7.05 -26.60
CA GLN A 208 -4.10 -5.65 -26.37
C GLN A 208 -5.21 -4.84 -25.66
N MET A 209 -6.46 -5.06 -26.04
CA MET A 209 -7.60 -4.42 -25.39
C MET A 209 -7.83 -4.96 -23.98
N TRP A 210 -7.97 -6.28 -23.84
CA TRP A 210 -8.40 -6.87 -22.57
C TRP A 210 -7.39 -6.72 -21.45
N PHE A 211 -6.08 -6.78 -21.75
CA PHE A 211 -5.08 -6.48 -20.74
C PHE A 211 -5.29 -5.10 -20.12
N ASN A 212 -5.48 -4.08 -20.94
CA ASN A 212 -5.69 -2.73 -20.44
C ASN A 212 -7.08 -2.53 -19.82
N LEU A 213 -8.14 -3.09 -20.43
CA LEU A 213 -9.52 -2.97 -19.91
C LEU A 213 -9.67 -3.59 -18.51
N ALA A 214 -8.98 -4.70 -18.24
CA ALA A 214 -9.01 -5.37 -16.94
C ALA A 214 -8.39 -4.53 -15.82
N TRP A 215 -7.53 -3.57 -16.15
CA TRP A 215 -6.92 -2.64 -15.22
C TRP A 215 -7.71 -1.35 -14.99
N PHE A 216 -8.76 -1.06 -15.75
CA PHE A 216 -9.67 0.01 -15.37
C PHE A 216 -10.49 -0.40 -14.15
N GLY A 217 -10.68 0.51 -13.21
CA GLY A 217 -11.51 0.27 -12.03
C GLY A 217 -12.93 -0.20 -12.40
N HIS A 218 -13.55 -0.98 -11.52
CA HIS A 218 -14.86 -1.60 -11.73
C HIS A 218 -15.91 -0.58 -12.23
N GLU A 219 -15.95 0.61 -11.64
CA GLU A 219 -16.87 1.68 -11.99
C GLU A 219 -16.77 2.10 -13.46
N PHE A 220 -15.55 2.16 -14.02
CA PHE A 220 -15.33 2.54 -15.43
C PHE A 220 -15.68 1.41 -16.40
N ARG A 221 -15.51 0.16 -15.96
CA ARG A 221 -15.88 -1.02 -16.77
C ARG A 221 -17.39 -1.21 -16.88
N THR A 222 -18.15 -0.68 -15.92
CA THR A 222 -19.61 -0.88 -15.82
C THR A 222 -20.42 0.30 -16.34
N ALA A 223 -19.86 1.52 -16.31
CA ALA A 223 -20.57 2.72 -16.75
C ALA A 223 -19.60 3.78 -17.28
N ALA A 224 -20.15 4.76 -18.02
CA ALA A 224 -19.44 6.00 -18.30
C ALA A 224 -19.41 6.88 -17.04
N VAL A 225 -18.21 7.31 -16.62
CA VAL A 225 -18.00 8.07 -15.37
C VAL A 225 -17.44 9.45 -15.67
N ARG A 226 -18.10 10.48 -15.12
CA ARG A 226 -17.61 11.86 -15.19
C ARG A 226 -16.58 12.12 -14.09
N LEU A 227 -15.40 12.53 -14.48
CA LEU A 227 -14.29 12.85 -13.58
C LEU A 227 -14.39 14.27 -12.99
N THR A 228 -13.64 14.54 -11.94
CA THR A 228 -13.50 15.89 -11.35
C THR A 228 -12.93 16.93 -12.31
N THR A 229 -12.15 16.50 -13.31
CA THR A 229 -11.66 17.36 -14.41
C THR A 229 -12.76 17.78 -15.38
N GLY A 230 -13.97 17.21 -15.28
CA GLY A 230 -15.06 17.44 -16.21
C GLY A 230 -15.05 16.53 -17.44
N GLU A 231 -13.98 15.77 -17.67
CA GLU A 231 -13.91 14.74 -18.71
C GLU A 231 -14.77 13.52 -18.34
N THR A 232 -15.20 12.76 -19.32
CA THR A 232 -15.93 11.50 -19.12
C THR A 232 -15.08 10.35 -19.62
N VAL A 233 -14.85 9.34 -18.76
CA VAL A 233 -14.26 8.05 -19.13
C VAL A 233 -15.38 7.10 -19.54
N ASP A 234 -15.27 6.52 -20.73
CA ASP A 234 -16.25 5.57 -21.27
C ASP A 234 -15.55 4.36 -21.91
N VAL A 235 -15.13 3.42 -21.06
CA VAL A 235 -14.60 2.12 -21.51
C VAL A 235 -15.66 1.00 -21.42
N ALA A 236 -16.79 1.24 -20.76
CA ALA A 236 -17.88 0.27 -20.67
C ALA A 236 -18.38 -0.18 -22.05
N ARG A 237 -18.35 0.69 -23.04
CA ARG A 237 -18.67 0.37 -24.45
C ARG A 237 -17.77 -0.72 -25.03
N PHE A 238 -16.47 -0.70 -24.70
CA PHE A 238 -15.52 -1.71 -25.16
C PHE A 238 -15.70 -3.03 -24.39
N VAL A 239 -15.96 -2.94 -23.09
CA VAL A 239 -16.30 -4.11 -22.28
C VAL A 239 -17.56 -4.77 -22.83
N GLY A 240 -18.59 -4.02 -23.23
CA GLY A 240 -19.82 -4.54 -23.86
C GLY A 240 -19.58 -5.15 -25.24
N GLN A 241 -18.60 -4.67 -26.02
CA GLN A 241 -18.25 -5.21 -27.34
C GLN A 241 -17.60 -6.60 -27.26
N GLN A 242 -16.87 -6.92 -26.19
CA GLN A 242 -16.25 -8.20 -25.88
C GLN A 242 -15.09 -8.62 -26.81
N ARG A 243 -15.21 -8.50 -28.12
CA ARG A 243 -14.23 -9.00 -29.12
C ARG A 243 -14.32 -8.26 -30.45
N GLY A 244 -13.36 -8.52 -31.31
CA GLY A 244 -13.35 -7.99 -32.67
C GLY A 244 -13.03 -6.52 -32.72
N PHE A 245 -12.19 -6.06 -31.81
CA PHE A 245 -11.75 -4.68 -31.75
C PHE A 245 -10.94 -4.28 -32.98
N THR A 246 -11.07 -3.03 -33.38
CA THR A 246 -10.24 -2.40 -34.39
C THR A 246 -9.01 -1.76 -33.74
N HIS A 247 -8.00 -1.42 -34.54
CA HIS A 247 -6.86 -0.64 -34.03
C HIS A 247 -7.27 0.76 -33.55
N ALA A 248 -8.31 1.34 -34.16
CA ALA A 248 -8.87 2.61 -33.70
C ALA A 248 -9.51 2.49 -32.30
N ASP A 249 -10.15 1.37 -32.00
CA ASP A 249 -10.68 1.10 -30.65
C ASP A 249 -9.56 1.02 -29.60
N VAL A 250 -8.43 0.39 -29.96
CA VAL A 250 -7.25 0.33 -29.07
C VAL A 250 -6.74 1.74 -28.75
N LEU A 251 -6.58 2.59 -29.76
CA LEU A 251 -6.12 3.97 -29.56
C LEU A 251 -7.13 4.79 -28.75
N ALA A 252 -8.42 4.64 -29.04
CA ALA A 252 -9.48 5.31 -28.27
C ALA A 252 -9.51 4.85 -26.81
N MET A 253 -9.27 3.56 -26.52
CA MET A 253 -9.13 3.07 -25.15
C MET A 253 -7.91 3.66 -24.45
N VAL A 254 -6.77 3.82 -25.15
CA VAL A 254 -5.59 4.48 -24.59
C VAL A 254 -5.88 5.94 -24.26
N ASP A 255 -6.65 6.66 -25.07
CA ASP A 255 -7.06 8.03 -24.77
C ASP A 255 -7.88 8.12 -23.47
N GLU A 256 -8.72 7.10 -23.17
CA GLU A 256 -9.46 7.04 -21.90
C GLU A 256 -8.50 6.92 -20.69
N GLN A 257 -7.38 6.21 -20.82
CA GLN A 257 -6.37 6.09 -19.76
C GLN A 257 -5.78 7.44 -19.37
N TYR A 258 -5.46 8.28 -20.36
CA TYR A 258 -4.88 9.60 -20.11
C TYR A 258 -5.84 10.57 -19.41
N LYS A 259 -7.16 10.38 -19.54
CA LYS A 259 -8.14 11.15 -18.75
C LYS A 259 -8.00 10.86 -17.27
N LEU A 260 -7.84 9.58 -16.89
CA LEU A 260 -7.64 9.18 -15.50
C LEU A 260 -6.33 9.69 -14.93
N LEU A 261 -5.22 9.52 -15.67
CA LEU A 261 -3.92 10.07 -15.26
C LEU A 261 -4.02 11.58 -14.94
N ARG A 262 -4.69 12.37 -15.82
CA ARG A 262 -4.90 13.81 -15.59
C ARG A 262 -5.75 14.12 -14.36
N ALA A 263 -6.60 13.20 -13.94
CA ALA A 263 -7.55 13.43 -12.85
C ALA A 263 -7.01 13.10 -11.46
N VAL A 264 -5.91 12.34 -11.34
CA VAL A 264 -5.36 11.90 -10.04
C VAL A 264 -5.08 13.08 -9.11
N VAL A 265 -4.17 13.97 -9.46
CA VAL A 265 -3.78 15.11 -8.61
C VAL A 265 -4.94 16.08 -8.39
N PRO A 266 -5.70 16.49 -9.42
CA PRO A 266 -6.87 17.37 -9.20
C PRO A 266 -7.91 16.81 -8.25
N MET A 267 -8.16 15.50 -8.26
CA MET A 267 -9.11 14.85 -7.35
C MET A 267 -8.66 14.98 -5.90
N HIS A 268 -7.43 14.59 -5.60
CA HIS A 268 -6.88 14.69 -4.25
C HIS A 268 -6.82 16.13 -3.76
N ARG A 269 -6.39 17.05 -4.63
CA ARG A 269 -6.35 18.48 -4.30
C ARG A 269 -7.73 19.02 -3.95
N ALA A 270 -8.75 18.75 -4.75
CA ALA A 270 -10.11 19.22 -4.51
C ALA A 270 -10.69 18.69 -3.19
N LEU A 271 -10.47 17.39 -2.88
CA LEU A 271 -10.92 16.79 -1.62
C LEU A 271 -10.17 17.34 -0.41
N GLN A 272 -8.88 17.59 -0.54
CA GLN A 272 -8.08 18.20 0.52
C GLN A 272 -8.49 19.67 0.77
N GLU A 273 -8.76 20.44 -0.28
CA GLU A 273 -9.27 21.82 -0.16
C GLU A 273 -10.67 21.84 0.49
N ALA A 274 -11.49 20.82 0.22
CA ALA A 274 -12.79 20.64 0.87
C ALA A 274 -12.70 20.11 2.32
N GLY A 275 -11.49 19.81 2.82
CA GLY A 275 -11.28 19.25 4.17
C GLY A 275 -11.76 17.82 4.36
N ARG A 276 -12.01 17.08 3.26
CA ARG A 276 -12.52 15.69 3.29
C ARG A 276 -11.40 14.66 3.46
N ILE A 277 -10.22 14.97 2.96
CA ILE A 277 -9.03 14.15 3.11
C ILE A 277 -7.83 14.99 3.53
N GLU A 278 -6.81 14.33 4.02
CA GLU A 278 -5.46 14.86 4.09
C GLU A 278 -4.61 14.18 3.03
N VAL A 279 -3.80 14.94 2.31
CA VAL A 279 -2.72 14.36 1.51
C VAL A 279 -1.42 14.52 2.30
N SER A 280 -0.70 13.44 2.50
CA SER A 280 0.65 13.40 3.07
C SER A 280 1.68 13.03 1.99
N THR A 281 2.95 13.07 2.34
CA THR A 281 4.04 12.74 1.42
C THR A 281 5.01 11.73 2.04
N THR A 282 5.98 11.29 1.26
CA THR A 282 7.08 10.38 1.61
C THR A 282 8.39 11.01 1.11
N PRO A 283 9.58 10.69 1.65
CA PRO A 283 10.84 11.13 1.08
C PRO A 283 10.94 10.85 -0.43
N ALA A 284 11.49 11.75 -1.22
CA ALA A 284 11.23 11.91 -2.66
C ALA A 284 11.28 10.62 -3.52
N PHE A 285 12.26 9.75 -3.32
CA PHE A 285 12.40 8.48 -4.04
C PHE A 285 12.25 7.26 -3.13
N HIS A 286 11.55 7.41 -2.01
CA HIS A 286 11.21 6.30 -1.12
C HIS A 286 12.40 5.59 -0.47
N PRO A 287 13.44 6.29 0.03
CA PRO A 287 14.55 5.63 0.67
C PRO A 287 14.23 5.20 2.10
N ILE A 288 14.90 4.16 2.59
CA ILE A 288 14.90 3.81 4.02
C ILE A 288 15.77 4.86 4.76
N LEU A 289 15.12 5.90 5.31
CA LEU A 289 15.82 7.04 5.92
C LEU A 289 16.88 6.64 6.96
N PRO A 290 16.60 5.70 7.89
CA PRO A 290 17.63 5.26 8.84
C PRO A 290 18.92 4.76 8.16
N LEU A 291 18.79 3.97 7.08
CA LEU A 291 19.92 3.40 6.36
C LEU A 291 20.65 4.44 5.50
N LEU A 292 19.91 5.41 4.95
CA LEU A 292 20.49 6.50 4.17
C LEU A 292 21.28 7.46 5.07
N ILE A 293 20.78 7.72 6.28
CA ILE A 293 21.49 8.52 7.30
C ILE A 293 22.76 7.79 7.73
N ASP A 294 22.65 6.49 8.05
CA ASP A 294 23.80 5.69 8.48
C ASP A 294 23.45 4.18 8.47
N THR A 295 24.03 3.39 7.58
CA THR A 295 23.81 1.94 7.53
C THR A 295 24.17 1.21 8.82
N ASP A 296 25.01 1.78 9.69
CA ASP A 296 25.31 1.21 11.00
C ASP A 296 24.09 1.20 11.94
N ARG A 297 22.97 1.89 11.59
CA ARG A 297 21.70 1.80 12.32
C ARG A 297 21.11 0.40 12.34
N ALA A 298 21.32 -0.37 11.28
CA ALA A 298 20.90 -1.78 11.24
C ALA A 298 21.55 -2.64 12.34
N ALA A 299 22.67 -2.23 12.91
CA ALA A 299 23.28 -2.96 14.03
C ALA A 299 22.53 -2.77 15.36
N ILE A 300 21.62 -1.81 15.45
CA ILE A 300 20.81 -1.55 16.65
C ILE A 300 19.71 -2.59 16.78
N ASP A 301 19.02 -2.87 15.68
CA ASP A 301 17.92 -3.83 15.62
C ASP A 301 18.40 -5.26 15.34
N ARG A 302 19.51 -5.44 14.57
CA ARG A 302 20.10 -6.75 14.26
C ARG A 302 21.59 -6.81 14.66
N PRO A 303 21.92 -6.89 15.94
CA PRO A 303 23.31 -6.98 16.40
C PRO A 303 23.98 -8.24 15.85
N GLY A 304 25.10 -8.06 15.14
CA GLY A 304 25.87 -9.16 14.59
C GLY A 304 25.52 -9.56 13.16
N ALA A 305 24.49 -8.97 12.54
CA ALA A 305 24.23 -9.14 11.11
C ALA A 305 25.41 -8.60 10.27
N SER A 306 25.65 -9.22 9.11
CA SER A 306 26.62 -8.73 8.13
C SER A 306 26.21 -7.34 7.65
N ARG A 307 27.17 -6.50 7.30
CA ARG A 307 26.91 -5.14 6.80
C ARG A 307 27.86 -4.79 5.66
N PRO A 308 27.40 -3.91 4.74
CA PRO A 308 28.27 -3.35 3.72
C PRO A 308 29.31 -2.41 4.33
N PRO A 309 30.29 -1.91 3.55
CA PRO A 309 31.02 -0.71 3.92
C PRO A 309 30.06 0.41 4.31
N ARG A 310 30.33 1.10 5.42
CA ARG A 310 29.43 2.11 5.97
C ARG A 310 29.02 3.14 4.94
N TYR A 311 27.73 3.29 4.73
CA TYR A 311 27.09 4.33 3.95
C TYR A 311 26.44 5.31 4.93
N ALA A 312 26.89 6.57 4.96
CA ALA A 312 26.41 7.54 5.93
C ALA A 312 26.29 8.92 5.24
N HIS A 313 25.06 9.25 4.81
CA HIS A 313 24.75 10.43 4.01
C HIS A 313 23.50 11.16 4.50
N PRO A 314 23.51 11.74 5.73
CA PRO A 314 22.36 12.47 6.26
C PRO A 314 21.95 13.67 5.38
N GLU A 315 22.90 14.26 4.64
CA GLU A 315 22.59 15.31 3.66
C GLU A 315 21.77 14.80 2.48
N GLY A 316 21.93 13.52 2.09
CA GLY A 316 21.09 12.86 1.09
C GLY A 316 19.66 12.68 1.62
N ALA A 317 19.52 12.21 2.85
CA ALA A 317 18.21 12.08 3.50
C ALA A 317 17.49 13.44 3.60
N ALA A 318 18.19 14.50 4.00
CA ALA A 318 17.64 15.86 4.01
C ALA A 318 17.18 16.32 2.61
N THR A 319 17.96 16.02 1.57
CA THR A 319 17.58 16.34 0.18
C THR A 319 16.29 15.65 -0.25
N HIS A 320 16.11 14.38 0.11
CA HIS A 320 14.86 13.67 -0.16
C HIS A 320 13.65 14.32 0.53
N LEU A 321 13.79 14.81 1.76
CA LEU A 321 12.74 15.50 2.50
C LEU A 321 12.43 16.87 1.87
N ASP A 322 13.43 17.68 1.57
CA ASP A 322 13.28 19.00 0.94
C ASP A 322 12.57 18.89 -0.42
N LEU A 323 12.96 17.92 -1.24
CA LEU A 323 12.33 17.66 -2.54
C LEU A 323 10.87 17.25 -2.37
N ALA A 324 10.57 16.38 -1.39
CA ALA A 324 9.20 15.95 -1.11
C ALA A 324 8.31 17.14 -0.70
N ARG A 325 8.80 18.02 0.16
CA ARG A 325 8.09 19.24 0.56
C ARG A 325 7.85 20.20 -0.60
N SER A 326 8.89 20.41 -1.40
CA SER A 326 8.83 21.33 -2.55
C SER A 326 7.87 20.82 -3.62
N ASP A 327 7.92 19.54 -3.97
CA ASP A 327 6.99 18.91 -4.90
C ASP A 327 5.54 18.98 -4.41
N TYR A 328 5.33 18.62 -3.14
CA TYR A 328 4.01 18.73 -2.52
C TYR A 328 3.47 20.16 -2.54
N ALA A 329 4.29 21.15 -2.15
CA ALA A 329 3.87 22.56 -2.14
C ALA A 329 3.49 23.07 -3.54
N THR A 330 4.24 22.63 -4.56
CA THR A 330 3.94 22.94 -5.95
C THR A 330 2.61 22.38 -6.40
N ARG A 331 2.30 21.13 -6.04
CA ARG A 331 1.09 20.43 -6.48
C ARG A 331 -0.15 20.82 -5.70
N PHE A 332 -0.02 20.99 -4.39
CA PHE A 332 -1.16 21.19 -3.47
C PHE A 332 -1.28 22.62 -2.92
N GLY A 333 -0.36 23.53 -3.26
CA GLY A 333 -0.40 24.95 -2.91
C GLY A 333 -0.19 25.25 -1.42
N ARG A 334 0.28 24.27 -0.65
CA ARG A 334 0.59 24.40 0.79
C ARG A 334 1.68 23.40 1.22
N GLN A 335 2.28 23.60 2.38
CA GLN A 335 3.23 22.65 2.93
C GLN A 335 2.54 21.36 3.43
N PRO A 336 3.15 20.18 3.27
CA PRO A 336 2.65 18.95 3.87
C PRO A 336 2.77 19.04 5.39
N ARG A 337 1.82 18.46 6.11
CA ARG A 337 1.89 18.39 7.57
C ARG A 337 2.39 17.03 8.05
N GLY A 338 2.14 15.99 7.30
CA GLY A 338 2.47 14.62 7.64
C GLY A 338 3.42 13.95 6.68
N LEU A 339 4.19 13.04 7.22
CA LEU A 339 5.10 12.17 6.48
C LEU A 339 4.79 10.71 6.78
N TRP A 340 4.67 9.89 5.75
CA TRP A 340 4.86 8.46 5.86
C TRP A 340 6.32 8.17 5.50
N PRO A 341 7.18 7.76 6.45
CA PRO A 341 8.51 7.30 6.09
C PRO A 341 8.40 6.07 5.19
N ALA A 342 9.27 5.94 4.22
CA ALA A 342 9.30 4.75 3.37
C ALA A 342 9.30 3.49 4.24
N GLU A 343 8.38 2.56 3.95
CA GLU A 343 8.21 1.29 4.71
C GLU A 343 7.95 1.47 6.22
N GLY A 344 7.46 2.63 6.63
CA GLY A 344 7.33 2.96 8.05
C GLY A 344 8.66 3.00 8.80
N ALA A 345 9.79 3.04 8.08
CA ALA A 345 11.13 2.91 8.64
C ALA A 345 11.54 4.17 9.41
N VAL A 346 11.87 4.00 10.68
CA VAL A 346 12.25 5.07 11.60
C VAL A 346 13.51 4.74 12.39
N SER A 347 14.19 5.79 12.83
CA SER A 347 15.21 5.81 13.87
C SER A 347 15.14 7.15 14.60
N ALA A 348 15.76 7.26 15.75
CA ALA A 348 15.68 8.50 16.53
C ALA A 348 16.19 9.73 15.76
N ASP A 349 17.27 9.59 15.01
CA ASP A 349 17.84 10.66 14.18
C ASP A 349 17.02 10.94 12.92
N ALA A 350 16.42 9.92 12.29
CA ALA A 350 15.52 10.12 11.16
C ALA A 350 14.27 10.92 11.59
N VAL A 351 13.69 10.60 12.73
CA VAL A 351 12.51 11.31 13.27
C VAL A 351 12.88 12.72 13.71
N GLU A 352 14.05 12.94 14.28
CA GLU A 352 14.55 14.29 14.59
C GLU A 352 14.70 15.14 13.31
N MET A 353 15.24 14.55 12.24
CA MET A 353 15.36 15.22 10.93
C MET A 353 14.00 15.59 10.35
N VAL A 354 13.03 14.68 10.41
CA VAL A 354 11.64 14.92 9.95
C VAL A 354 11.00 16.07 10.73
N GLY A 355 11.15 16.10 12.06
CA GLY A 355 10.68 17.20 12.89
C GLY A 355 11.35 18.53 12.56
N ALA A 356 12.69 18.53 12.41
CA ALA A 356 13.46 19.72 12.07
C ALA A 356 13.09 20.28 10.68
N ASP A 357 12.65 19.43 9.76
CA ASP A 357 12.13 19.82 8.43
C ASP A 357 10.70 20.36 8.48
N GLY A 358 10.05 20.35 9.63
CA GLY A 358 8.76 21.01 9.88
C GLY A 358 7.53 20.15 9.68
N PHE A 359 7.67 18.84 9.59
CA PHE A 359 6.52 17.92 9.64
C PHE A 359 5.94 17.87 11.06
N ALA A 360 4.61 17.86 11.15
CA ALA A 360 3.90 17.84 12.42
C ALA A 360 3.68 16.41 12.95
N TRP A 361 3.58 15.44 12.04
CA TRP A 361 3.36 14.04 12.38
C TRP A 361 4.03 13.09 11.39
N LEU A 362 4.32 11.89 11.86
CA LEU A 362 4.64 10.72 11.06
C LEU A 362 3.94 9.48 11.65
N ALA A 363 3.93 8.39 10.89
CA ALA A 363 3.43 7.11 11.38
C ALA A 363 4.46 6.00 11.17
N THR A 364 4.39 4.95 12.01
CA THR A 364 5.20 3.73 11.91
C THR A 364 4.39 2.55 12.46
N ASP A 365 5.04 1.43 12.82
CA ASP A 365 4.38 0.19 13.22
C ASP A 365 4.31 -0.01 14.74
N ALA A 366 3.29 -0.79 15.18
CA ALA A 366 3.14 -1.24 16.58
C ALA A 366 4.39 -1.97 17.10
N GLY A 367 5.08 -2.72 16.25
CA GLY A 367 6.31 -3.42 16.62
C GLY A 367 7.45 -2.45 16.98
N VAL A 368 7.53 -1.28 16.34
CA VAL A 368 8.46 -0.22 16.73
C VAL A 368 8.11 0.31 18.12
N LEU A 369 6.81 0.51 18.42
CA LEU A 369 6.38 0.91 19.77
C LEU A 369 6.75 -0.14 20.81
N ALA A 370 6.55 -1.42 20.51
CA ALA A 370 6.85 -2.52 21.41
C ALA A 370 8.34 -2.58 21.82
N ARG A 371 9.22 -2.17 20.91
CA ARG A 371 10.67 -2.11 21.12
C ARG A 371 11.13 -0.76 21.67
N SER A 372 10.26 0.25 21.70
CA SER A 372 10.56 1.60 22.20
C SER A 372 10.34 1.68 23.71
N GLY A 373 11.34 2.14 24.43
CA GLY A 373 11.23 2.38 25.87
C GLY A 373 10.94 1.11 26.67
N ARG A 374 9.83 1.11 27.45
CA ARG A 374 9.48 0.06 28.43
C ARG A 374 8.12 -0.58 28.19
N TRP A 375 7.54 -0.43 27.03
CA TRP A 375 6.18 -0.93 26.78
C TRP A 375 6.13 -2.45 26.67
N GLY A 376 7.06 -3.06 25.92
CA GLY A 376 7.12 -4.50 25.73
C GLY A 376 5.76 -5.07 25.29
N TYR A 377 5.30 -6.12 25.95
CA TYR A 377 4.01 -6.77 25.65
C TYR A 377 2.79 -5.84 25.81
N ARG A 378 2.90 -4.76 26.56
CA ARG A 378 1.80 -3.80 26.71
C ARG A 378 1.63 -2.90 25.47
N ALA A 379 2.56 -2.89 24.53
CA ALA A 379 2.44 -2.09 23.32
C ALA A 379 1.22 -2.45 22.47
N SER A 380 0.72 -3.69 22.57
CA SER A 380 -0.51 -4.14 21.90
C SER A 380 -1.79 -3.87 22.71
N GLU A 381 -1.69 -3.32 23.92
CA GLU A 381 -2.87 -2.93 24.68
C GLU A 381 -3.47 -1.65 24.08
N PRO A 382 -4.80 -1.59 23.87
CA PRO A 382 -5.42 -0.46 23.19
C PRO A 382 -5.18 0.90 23.87
N ASP A 383 -5.07 0.94 25.20
CA ASP A 383 -4.75 2.15 25.94
C ASP A 383 -3.32 2.67 25.66
N VAL A 384 -2.45 1.83 25.15
CA VAL A 384 -1.07 2.16 24.76
C VAL A 384 -0.97 2.38 23.25
N LEU A 385 -1.52 1.48 22.43
CA LEU A 385 -1.38 1.53 20.98
C LEU A 385 -2.24 2.62 20.33
N CYS A 386 -3.49 2.80 20.82
CA CYS A 386 -4.44 3.69 20.17
C CYS A 386 -4.30 5.15 20.63
N GLN A 387 -3.08 5.66 20.60
CA GLN A 387 -2.78 7.07 20.85
C GLN A 387 -1.46 7.47 20.16
N PRO A 388 -1.32 8.74 19.73
CA PRO A 388 -0.04 9.24 19.27
C PRO A 388 0.88 9.60 20.43
N TYR A 389 2.16 9.61 20.16
CA TYR A 389 3.20 10.00 21.11
C TYR A 389 4.01 11.16 20.54
N ARG A 390 4.52 12.02 21.41
CA ARG A 390 5.51 13.02 20.98
C ARG A 390 6.92 12.49 21.14
N THR A 391 7.76 12.78 20.17
CA THR A 391 9.19 12.50 20.30
C THR A 391 9.84 13.43 21.33
N VAL A 392 10.91 12.92 21.97
CA VAL A 392 11.76 13.74 22.84
C VAL A 392 12.94 14.20 21.99
N SER A 393 12.88 15.42 21.50
CA SER A 393 13.92 16.05 20.68
C SER A 393 14.31 17.40 21.27
N GLU A 394 15.60 17.73 21.20
CA GLU A 394 16.11 19.05 21.60
C GLU A 394 15.78 20.16 20.57
N ARG A 395 15.49 19.76 19.30
CA ARG A 395 15.26 20.70 18.21
C ARG A 395 13.77 20.91 17.94
N GLN A 396 13.08 19.87 17.57
CA GLN A 396 11.65 19.95 17.30
C GLN A 396 11.00 18.57 17.48
N ALA A 397 10.01 18.51 18.36
CA ALA A 397 9.20 17.32 18.57
C ALA A 397 8.20 17.13 17.43
N VAL A 398 7.90 15.87 17.12
CA VAL A 398 6.90 15.47 16.13
C VAL A 398 5.97 14.43 16.75
N ALA A 399 4.71 14.39 16.35
CA ALA A 399 3.78 13.34 16.75
C ALA A 399 4.05 12.05 15.97
N VAL A 400 4.14 10.92 16.68
CA VAL A 400 4.30 9.60 16.09
C VAL A 400 3.06 8.79 16.35
N PHE A 401 2.42 8.33 15.28
CA PHE A 401 1.30 7.39 15.32
C PHE A 401 1.83 5.98 15.05
N PHE A 402 1.25 4.98 15.72
CA PHE A 402 1.62 3.59 15.54
C PHE A 402 0.45 2.81 14.97
N ARG A 403 0.64 2.20 13.79
CA ARG A 403 -0.42 1.40 13.16
C ARG A 403 -0.68 0.12 13.95
N ASP A 404 -1.93 -0.32 14.00
CA ASP A 404 -2.26 -1.69 14.37
C ASP A 404 -1.91 -2.61 13.20
N THR A 405 -0.89 -3.44 13.39
CA THR A 405 -0.34 -4.33 12.36
C THR A 405 -1.38 -5.32 11.86
N ASP A 406 -2.04 -6.04 12.77
CA ASP A 406 -2.97 -7.13 12.40
C ASP A 406 -4.24 -6.61 11.70
N LEU A 407 -4.79 -5.48 12.15
CA LEU A 407 -5.95 -4.87 11.50
C LEU A 407 -5.58 -4.28 10.13
N SER A 408 -4.42 -3.65 10.02
CA SER A 408 -3.92 -3.10 8.74
C SER A 408 -3.65 -4.22 7.73
N ASP A 409 -2.88 -5.24 8.12
CA ASP A 409 -2.53 -6.36 7.26
C ASP A 409 -3.75 -7.24 6.93
N GLY A 410 -4.76 -7.27 7.81
CA GLY A 410 -6.05 -7.89 7.53
C GLY A 410 -6.70 -7.36 6.26
N VAL A 411 -6.67 -6.03 6.06
CA VAL A 411 -7.20 -5.40 4.84
C VAL A 411 -6.30 -5.66 3.64
N GLY A 412 -4.97 -5.63 3.82
CA GLY A 412 -4.03 -5.88 2.73
C GLY A 412 -4.05 -7.32 2.19
N PHE A 413 -4.23 -8.33 3.07
CA PHE A 413 -3.92 -9.72 2.71
C PHE A 413 -5.00 -10.74 3.05
N ARG A 414 -5.93 -10.46 3.97
CA ARG A 414 -6.89 -11.46 4.47
C ARG A 414 -8.29 -11.27 3.89
N TYR A 415 -8.82 -10.06 3.91
CA TYR A 415 -10.24 -9.83 3.58
C TYR A 415 -10.57 -9.98 2.09
N GLY A 416 -9.59 -9.90 1.20
CA GLY A 416 -9.75 -10.23 -0.23
C GLY A 416 -10.15 -11.70 -0.50
N GLN A 417 -9.93 -12.60 0.49
CA GLN A 417 -10.28 -14.02 0.36
C GLN A 417 -11.77 -14.28 0.64
N TYR A 418 -12.51 -13.31 1.15
CA TYR A 418 -13.95 -13.44 1.36
C TYR A 418 -14.71 -13.31 0.04
N THR A 419 -15.64 -14.23 -0.18
CA THR A 419 -16.55 -14.16 -1.34
C THR A 419 -17.68 -13.15 -1.13
N ASP A 420 -17.99 -12.83 0.11
CA ASP A 420 -18.96 -11.83 0.52
C ASP A 420 -18.24 -10.62 1.15
N PRO A 421 -18.18 -9.48 0.47
CA PRO A 421 -17.54 -8.27 0.96
C PRO A 421 -18.16 -7.71 2.24
N GLU A 422 -19.48 -7.89 2.42
CA GLU A 422 -20.18 -7.48 3.65
C GLU A 422 -19.69 -8.29 4.86
N ALA A 423 -19.60 -9.62 4.71
CA ALA A 423 -19.05 -10.50 5.75
C ALA A 423 -17.61 -10.15 6.11
N ALA A 424 -16.78 -9.75 5.12
CA ALA A 424 -15.41 -9.29 5.36
C ALA A 424 -15.37 -8.02 6.22
N VAL A 425 -16.25 -7.05 5.93
CA VAL A 425 -16.37 -5.81 6.72
C VAL A 425 -16.88 -6.10 8.13
N GLN A 426 -17.86 -6.97 8.29
CA GLN A 426 -18.37 -7.35 9.62
C GLN A 426 -17.28 -8.04 10.44
N ASP A 427 -16.43 -8.88 9.84
CA ASP A 427 -15.30 -9.50 10.53
C ASP A 427 -14.25 -8.44 10.95
N PHE A 428 -13.94 -7.48 10.09
CA PHE A 428 -13.07 -6.36 10.45
C PHE A 428 -13.64 -5.55 11.62
N LEU A 429 -14.90 -5.15 11.55
CA LEU A 429 -15.54 -4.36 12.62
C LEU A 429 -15.62 -5.14 13.93
N HIS A 430 -15.91 -6.44 13.88
CA HIS A 430 -15.89 -7.30 15.05
C HIS A 430 -14.48 -7.41 15.66
N ALA A 431 -13.45 -7.48 14.82
CA ALA A 431 -12.07 -7.45 15.30
C ALA A 431 -11.74 -6.10 15.98
N VAL A 432 -12.16 -4.97 15.42
CA VAL A 432 -12.01 -3.63 16.06
C VAL A 432 -12.77 -3.58 17.38
N GLU A 433 -14.01 -4.08 17.43
CA GLU A 433 -14.81 -4.11 18.65
C GLU A 433 -14.11 -4.91 19.76
N THR A 434 -13.77 -6.16 19.49
CA THR A 434 -13.24 -7.09 20.49
C THR A 434 -11.81 -6.79 20.91
N LYS A 435 -10.96 -6.36 19.99
CA LYS A 435 -9.55 -6.07 20.28
C LYS A 435 -9.33 -4.67 20.84
N VAL A 436 -10.17 -3.70 20.47
CA VAL A 436 -9.96 -2.29 20.83
C VAL A 436 -11.09 -1.78 21.71
N VAL A 437 -12.31 -1.64 21.19
CA VAL A 437 -13.41 -0.95 21.87
C VAL A 437 -13.74 -1.57 23.23
N ASP A 438 -13.87 -2.90 23.31
CA ASP A 438 -14.23 -3.62 24.54
C ASP A 438 -13.13 -3.56 25.60
N ARG A 439 -11.89 -3.34 25.19
CA ARG A 439 -10.71 -3.32 26.06
C ARG A 439 -10.30 -1.90 26.50
N LEU A 440 -10.76 -0.86 25.82
CA LEU A 440 -10.55 0.51 26.25
C LEU A 440 -11.35 0.80 27.51
N ASN A 441 -10.67 1.24 28.54
CA ASN A 441 -11.27 1.63 29.81
C ASN A 441 -10.96 3.10 30.08
N GLY A 442 -11.99 3.88 30.35
CA GLY A 442 -11.83 5.30 30.65
C GLY A 442 -12.56 6.22 29.69
N ASP A 443 -12.38 7.52 29.92
CA ASP A 443 -13.07 8.61 29.24
C ASP A 443 -12.14 9.40 28.32
N ASP A 444 -10.91 8.91 28.13
CA ASP A 444 -9.93 9.54 27.27
C ASP A 444 -10.21 9.24 25.78
N ASP A 445 -9.86 10.17 24.93
CA ASP A 445 -9.92 9.99 23.47
C ASP A 445 -8.83 9.01 23.02
N HIS A 446 -9.21 8.05 22.19
CA HIS A 446 -8.28 7.10 21.59
C HIS A 446 -8.39 7.14 20.05
N VAL A 447 -7.26 6.94 19.37
CA VAL A 447 -7.20 6.86 17.91
C VAL A 447 -6.55 5.57 17.46
N LEU A 448 -7.33 4.72 16.83
CA LEU A 448 -6.84 3.54 16.12
C LEU A 448 -6.22 3.99 14.80
N THR A 449 -4.98 3.60 14.58
CA THR A 449 -4.24 3.93 13.36
C THR A 449 -4.16 2.73 12.44
N ILE A 450 -4.68 2.88 11.22
CA ILE A 450 -4.62 1.88 10.13
C ILE A 450 -3.78 2.47 9.00
N VAL A 451 -2.72 1.78 8.63
CA VAL A 451 -1.83 2.19 7.53
C VAL A 451 -1.47 0.99 6.69
N LEU A 452 -1.65 1.08 5.38
CA LEU A 452 -1.31 0.03 4.43
C LEU A 452 -1.16 0.61 3.02
N ASP A 453 -0.64 -0.23 2.10
CA ASP A 453 -0.57 0.10 0.69
C ASP A 453 -1.95 0.33 0.09
N GLY A 454 -2.08 1.38 -0.70
CA GLY A 454 -3.33 1.80 -1.30
C GLY A 454 -3.61 1.18 -2.68
N GLU A 455 -2.68 0.41 -3.25
CA GLU A 455 -2.83 -0.18 -4.58
C GLU A 455 -2.67 -1.70 -4.65
N ASN A 456 -1.96 -2.31 -3.70
CA ASN A 456 -1.56 -3.71 -3.82
C ASN A 456 -2.70 -4.71 -3.59
N ALA A 457 -3.64 -4.41 -2.69
CA ALA A 457 -4.68 -5.35 -2.26
C ALA A 457 -5.74 -5.65 -3.33
N TRP A 458 -6.13 -4.65 -4.13
CA TRP A 458 -7.40 -4.64 -4.85
C TRP A 458 -7.51 -5.64 -6.00
N GLY A 459 -6.39 -6.06 -6.59
CA GLY A 459 -6.39 -7.18 -7.56
C GLY A 459 -6.88 -8.50 -6.96
N GLY A 460 -6.67 -8.70 -5.66
CA GLY A 460 -7.11 -9.88 -4.91
C GLY A 460 -8.54 -9.82 -4.37
N TYR A 461 -9.27 -8.73 -4.60
CA TYR A 461 -10.63 -8.55 -4.14
C TYR A 461 -11.65 -8.67 -5.29
N PRO A 462 -12.87 -9.17 -5.03
CA PRO A 462 -13.96 -9.05 -6.00
C PRO A 462 -14.21 -7.58 -6.39
N ASP A 463 -14.41 -7.33 -7.68
CA ASP A 463 -14.72 -6.01 -8.25
C ASP A 463 -13.76 -4.89 -7.80
N ASP A 464 -12.45 -5.22 -7.77
CA ASP A 464 -11.36 -4.34 -7.35
C ASP A 464 -11.56 -3.76 -5.93
N GLY A 465 -12.18 -4.52 -5.04
CA GLY A 465 -12.45 -4.11 -3.65
C GLY A 465 -13.51 -3.02 -3.48
N ARG A 466 -14.21 -2.61 -4.53
CA ARG A 466 -15.21 -1.53 -4.44
C ARG A 466 -16.35 -1.83 -3.47
N PRO A 467 -16.97 -3.02 -3.51
CA PRO A 467 -18.03 -3.37 -2.55
C PRO A 467 -17.52 -3.38 -1.11
N PHE A 468 -16.31 -3.91 -0.87
CA PHE A 468 -15.69 -3.90 0.45
C PHE A 468 -15.48 -2.49 0.98
N LEU A 469 -14.85 -1.61 0.20
CA LEU A 469 -14.59 -0.23 0.59
C LEU A 469 -15.86 0.59 0.79
N HIS A 470 -16.89 0.40 -0.06
CA HIS A 470 -18.20 1.03 0.11
C HIS A 470 -18.86 0.63 1.43
N SER A 471 -18.90 -0.67 1.72
CA SER A 471 -19.47 -1.18 2.97
C SER A 471 -18.67 -0.70 4.17
N LEU A 472 -17.33 -0.77 4.12
CA LEU A 472 -16.46 -0.30 5.19
C LEU A 472 -16.69 1.19 5.51
N TYR A 473 -16.64 2.05 4.50
CA TYR A 473 -16.82 3.49 4.69
C TYR A 473 -18.24 3.83 5.14
N HIS A 474 -19.24 3.12 4.63
CA HIS A 474 -20.61 3.27 5.11
C HIS A 474 -20.73 2.92 6.58
N CYS A 475 -20.21 1.79 7.02
CA CYS A 475 -20.26 1.38 8.42
C CYS A 475 -19.50 2.35 9.33
N LEU A 476 -18.28 2.74 8.95
CA LEU A 476 -17.47 3.68 9.73
C LEU A 476 -18.10 5.07 9.86
N SER A 477 -18.88 5.50 8.86
CA SER A 477 -19.55 6.82 8.88
C SER A 477 -20.92 6.81 9.54
N SER A 478 -21.60 5.65 9.62
CA SER A 478 -22.95 5.53 10.17
C SER A 478 -23.00 5.01 11.61
N ASP A 479 -21.97 4.34 12.08
CA ASP A 479 -21.90 3.81 13.44
C ASP A 479 -21.36 4.89 14.40
N PRO A 480 -22.15 5.34 15.40
CA PRO A 480 -21.74 6.39 16.32
C PRO A 480 -20.57 6.01 17.24
N ARG A 481 -20.21 4.72 17.30
CA ARG A 481 -19.04 4.25 18.06
C ARG A 481 -17.73 4.62 17.41
N PHE A 482 -17.74 4.96 16.12
CA PHE A 482 -16.55 5.31 15.35
C PHE A 482 -16.60 6.73 14.81
N ARG A 483 -15.43 7.33 14.67
CA ARG A 483 -15.27 8.65 14.06
C ARG A 483 -13.98 8.68 13.25
N THR A 484 -14.10 8.65 11.93
CA THR A 484 -12.93 8.77 11.06
C THR A 484 -12.32 10.16 11.13
N VAL A 485 -10.99 10.22 11.16
CA VAL A 485 -10.22 11.48 11.22
C VAL A 485 -9.00 11.38 10.33
N THR A 486 -8.54 12.51 9.81
CA THR A 486 -7.16 12.58 9.31
C THR A 486 -6.20 12.77 10.49
N PHE A 487 -4.92 12.45 10.29
CA PHE A 487 -3.91 12.60 11.35
C PHE A 487 -3.82 14.05 11.84
N SER A 488 -3.81 14.99 10.92
CA SER A 488 -3.82 16.42 11.28
C SER A 488 -5.11 16.87 11.94
N GLU A 489 -6.26 16.33 11.54
CA GLU A 489 -7.54 16.65 12.17
C GLU A 489 -7.60 16.18 13.63
N TYR A 490 -7.06 15.00 13.92
CA TYR A 490 -6.95 14.52 15.31
C TYR A 490 -6.10 15.46 16.18
N LEU A 491 -4.92 15.86 15.67
CA LEU A 491 -4.01 16.75 16.42
C LEU A 491 -4.56 18.17 16.60
N LEU A 492 -5.19 18.74 15.57
CA LEU A 492 -5.64 20.14 15.56
C LEU A 492 -7.05 20.33 16.10
N GLY A 493 -7.84 19.26 16.12
CA GLY A 493 -9.27 19.31 16.36
C GLY A 493 -10.07 19.83 15.16
N ASN A 494 -11.36 19.54 15.17
CA ASN A 494 -12.33 20.07 14.21
C ASN A 494 -13.66 20.31 14.94
N PRO A 495 -13.91 21.53 15.44
CA PRO A 495 -15.12 21.85 16.19
C PRO A 495 -16.42 21.59 15.40
N ALA A 496 -16.39 21.76 14.05
CA ALA A 496 -17.57 21.52 13.22
C ALA A 496 -17.98 20.03 13.18
N ARG A 497 -17.05 19.13 13.48
CA ARG A 497 -17.27 17.69 13.59
C ARG A 497 -17.22 17.19 15.04
N GLY A 498 -17.14 18.07 16.01
CA GLY A 498 -17.03 17.73 17.43
C GLY A 498 -15.72 17.02 17.79
N ILE A 499 -14.65 17.25 17.04
CA ILE A 499 -13.35 16.64 17.30
C ILE A 499 -12.53 17.60 18.18
N ARG A 500 -12.11 17.12 19.34
CA ARG A 500 -11.24 17.85 20.27
C ARG A 500 -9.81 17.91 19.75
N PRO A 501 -9.04 18.98 19.99
CA PRO A 501 -7.63 19.04 19.64
C PRO A 501 -6.79 18.20 20.61
N HIS A 502 -5.78 17.51 20.07
CA HIS A 502 -4.76 16.77 20.80
C HIS A 502 -3.39 17.36 20.48
N PRO A 503 -3.07 18.55 21.02
CA PRO A 503 -1.85 19.26 20.66
C PRO A 503 -0.60 18.49 21.12
N LEU A 504 0.49 18.67 20.40
CA LEU A 504 1.75 17.94 20.61
C LEU A 504 2.24 17.97 22.07
N ASP A 505 2.12 19.12 22.76
CA ASP A 505 2.54 19.28 24.14
C ASP A 505 1.72 18.43 25.13
N GLY A 506 0.50 18.07 24.77
CA GLY A 506 -0.39 17.21 25.55
C GLY A 506 -0.12 15.71 25.35
N LEU A 507 0.61 15.32 24.32
CA LEU A 507 0.88 13.93 24.02
C LEU A 507 1.91 13.34 24.99
N ALA A 508 1.73 12.04 25.33
CA ALA A 508 2.71 11.29 26.09
C ALA A 508 4.04 11.21 25.33
N PRO A 509 5.19 11.33 26.01
CA PRO A 509 6.48 11.20 25.34
C PRO A 509 6.82 9.75 25.01
N VAL A 510 7.33 9.48 23.82
CA VAL A 510 8.03 8.23 23.51
C VAL A 510 9.52 8.44 23.76
N HIS A 511 10.04 7.76 24.77
CA HIS A 511 11.47 7.79 25.10
C HIS A 511 12.17 6.65 24.37
N ALA A 512 13.34 6.92 23.78
CA ALA A 512 14.14 5.91 23.09
C ALA A 512 13.33 5.18 21.99
N LEU A 513 12.82 5.94 21.01
CA LEU A 513 12.18 5.35 19.84
C LEU A 513 13.11 4.32 19.19
N ALA A 514 12.61 3.11 19.03
CA ALA A 514 13.40 2.03 18.43
C ALA A 514 13.62 2.27 16.93
N THR A 515 14.73 1.77 16.43
CA THR A 515 14.97 1.65 15.00
C THR A 515 14.17 0.47 14.47
N GLY A 516 13.51 0.60 13.31
CA GLY A 516 12.71 -0.47 12.69
C GLY A 516 11.79 0.07 11.62
N SER A 517 10.99 -0.82 11.05
CA SER A 517 10.06 -0.57 9.95
C SER A 517 8.68 -1.15 10.26
N TRP A 518 7.85 -1.39 9.24
CA TRP A 518 6.59 -2.13 9.38
C TRP A 518 6.71 -3.60 8.95
N ILE A 519 7.91 -4.02 8.53
CA ILE A 519 8.17 -5.39 8.08
C ILE A 519 8.82 -6.19 9.20
N ASP A 520 8.29 -7.40 9.42
CA ASP A 520 8.83 -8.41 10.33
C ASP A 520 9.46 -9.52 9.49
N GLU A 521 10.80 -9.63 9.55
CA GLU A 521 11.51 -10.68 8.82
C GLU A 521 11.16 -12.07 9.39
N PRO A 522 10.69 -13.01 8.57
CA PRO A 522 10.32 -14.35 9.03
C PRO A 522 11.48 -15.07 9.73
N GLY A 523 11.26 -15.41 11.01
CA GLY A 523 12.26 -16.10 11.82
C GLY A 523 13.24 -15.18 12.56
N SER A 524 13.05 -13.87 12.49
CA SER A 524 13.75 -12.91 13.34
C SER A 524 13.09 -12.88 14.73
N ASP A 525 13.89 -13.06 15.79
CA ASP A 525 13.44 -12.83 17.17
C ASP A 525 13.35 -11.32 17.50
N ALA A 526 13.79 -10.45 16.58
CA ALA A 526 13.86 -9.02 16.79
C ALA A 526 12.54 -8.28 16.50
N GLY A 527 11.59 -8.92 15.80
CA GLY A 527 10.38 -8.28 15.32
C GLY A 527 10.67 -7.33 14.15
N VAL A 528 9.85 -6.30 13.98
CA VAL A 528 10.01 -5.29 12.92
C VAL A 528 11.40 -4.66 12.94
N ASP A 529 12.15 -4.80 11.87
CA ASP A 529 13.54 -4.35 11.75
C ASP A 529 13.84 -3.77 10.35
N LEU A 530 15.09 -3.65 9.97
CA LEU A 530 15.54 -3.16 8.67
C LEU A 530 16.16 -4.28 7.80
N GLY A 531 16.02 -5.54 8.22
CA GLY A 531 16.69 -6.69 7.62
C GLY A 531 16.35 -6.97 6.17
N THR A 532 15.15 -6.59 5.72
CA THR A 532 14.71 -6.72 4.32
C THR A 532 15.48 -5.84 3.34
N TRP A 533 16.21 -4.83 3.84
CA TRP A 533 16.95 -3.89 2.98
C TRP A 533 18.45 -3.94 3.16
N ILE A 534 18.96 -4.67 4.18
CA ILE A 534 20.39 -4.72 4.51
C ILE A 534 20.70 -5.94 5.36
N GLY A 535 21.80 -6.63 5.07
CA GLY A 535 22.29 -7.73 5.90
C GLY A 535 22.67 -8.94 5.10
N GLU A 536 21.94 -9.26 4.05
CA GLU A 536 22.28 -10.36 3.16
C GLU A 536 23.40 -9.99 2.16
N PRO A 537 24.12 -10.96 1.59
CA PRO A 537 25.25 -10.68 0.71
C PRO A 537 24.90 -9.82 -0.50
N GLU A 538 23.73 -10.04 -1.09
CA GLU A 538 23.25 -9.36 -2.30
C GLU A 538 22.86 -7.92 -2.00
N GLU A 539 22.14 -7.68 -0.90
CA GLU A 539 21.83 -6.33 -0.42
C GLU A 539 23.10 -5.55 -0.09
N ASN A 540 24.04 -6.19 0.63
CA ASN A 540 25.30 -5.57 0.99
C ASN A 540 26.17 -5.25 -0.25
N ALA A 541 26.09 -6.06 -1.30
CA ALA A 541 26.73 -5.78 -2.59
C ALA A 541 26.08 -4.55 -3.26
N ALA A 542 24.75 -4.46 -3.25
CA ALA A 542 24.02 -3.31 -3.79
C ALA A 542 24.40 -2.00 -3.04
N TRP A 543 24.43 -2.01 -1.71
CA TRP A 543 24.90 -0.87 -0.91
C TRP A 543 26.34 -0.48 -1.22
N THR A 544 27.23 -1.46 -1.48
CA THR A 544 28.62 -1.21 -1.87
C THR A 544 28.72 -0.48 -3.20
N LEU A 545 27.94 -0.91 -4.21
CA LEU A 545 27.87 -0.27 -5.53
C LEU A 545 27.28 1.15 -5.43
N LEU A 546 26.22 1.32 -4.63
CA LEU A 546 25.61 2.63 -4.36
C LEU A 546 26.63 3.59 -3.72
N GLY A 547 27.39 3.12 -2.72
CA GLY A 547 28.44 3.91 -2.07
C GLY A 547 29.56 4.34 -3.02
N ALA A 548 29.94 3.48 -3.96
CA ALA A 548 30.92 3.80 -5.01
C ALA A 548 30.41 4.90 -5.95
N ALA A 549 29.16 4.80 -6.40
CA ALA A 549 28.52 5.82 -7.25
C ALA A 549 28.40 7.16 -6.51
N ARG A 550 27.97 7.15 -5.24
CA ARG A 550 27.90 8.34 -4.38
C ARG A 550 29.25 9.04 -4.23
N SER A 551 30.30 8.25 -3.98
CA SER A 551 31.67 8.76 -3.85
C SER A 551 32.17 9.40 -5.14
N THR A 552 31.82 8.80 -6.30
CA THR A 552 32.16 9.38 -7.60
C THR A 552 31.40 10.69 -7.85
N LEU A 553 30.10 10.73 -7.55
CA LEU A 553 29.29 11.96 -7.65
C LEU A 553 29.89 13.07 -6.77
N ALA A 554 30.20 12.79 -5.50
CA ALA A 554 30.79 13.77 -4.59
C ALA A 554 32.13 14.34 -5.11
N ARG A 555 32.95 13.51 -5.75
CA ARG A 555 34.25 13.90 -6.30
C ARG A 555 34.13 14.75 -7.58
N VAL A 556 33.17 14.42 -8.45
CA VAL A 556 33.14 14.93 -9.85
C VAL A 556 32.09 16.03 -10.06
N ALA A 557 30.93 15.97 -9.37
CA ALA A 557 29.80 16.88 -9.60
C ALA A 557 30.15 18.37 -9.47
N THR A 558 31.15 18.73 -8.65
CA THR A 558 31.60 20.12 -8.48
C THR A 558 32.24 20.70 -9.73
N THR A 559 32.69 19.87 -10.67
CA THR A 559 33.41 20.25 -11.88
C THR A 559 32.57 20.06 -13.14
N VAL A 560 31.44 19.38 -13.07
CA VAL A 560 30.55 19.10 -14.21
C VAL A 560 29.32 19.98 -14.14
N PRO A 561 29.14 20.96 -15.05
CA PRO A 561 27.91 21.71 -15.14
C PRO A 561 26.72 20.79 -15.49
N GLY A 562 25.58 20.96 -14.80
CA GLY A 562 24.37 20.17 -15.07
C GLY A 562 24.41 18.74 -14.50
N ALA A 563 25.09 18.54 -13.38
CA ALA A 563 25.11 17.24 -12.66
C ALA A 563 23.75 16.78 -12.13
N ASP A 564 22.66 17.53 -12.33
CA ASP A 564 21.33 17.18 -11.87
C ASP A 564 20.84 15.78 -12.30
N PRO A 565 21.06 15.31 -13.56
CA PRO A 565 20.68 13.93 -13.92
C PRO A 565 21.41 12.85 -13.12
N ALA A 566 22.68 13.11 -12.73
CA ALA A 566 23.45 12.20 -11.86
C ALA A 566 22.84 12.13 -10.45
N HIS A 567 22.44 13.27 -9.87
CA HIS A 567 21.75 13.30 -8.59
C HIS A 567 20.41 12.57 -8.63
N VAL A 568 19.60 12.79 -9.66
CA VAL A 568 18.33 12.09 -9.84
C VAL A 568 18.54 10.58 -9.94
N SER A 569 19.53 10.13 -10.71
CA SER A 569 19.84 8.71 -10.86
C SER A 569 20.32 8.09 -9.55
N LEU A 570 21.15 8.80 -8.78
CA LEU A 570 21.60 8.34 -7.47
C LEU A 570 20.42 8.22 -6.49
N MET A 571 19.61 9.28 -6.36
CA MET A 571 18.45 9.27 -5.47
C MET A 571 17.43 8.17 -5.85
N ALA A 572 17.26 7.91 -7.15
CA ALA A 572 16.42 6.79 -7.59
C ALA A 572 16.99 5.44 -7.16
N ALA A 573 18.32 5.27 -7.18
CA ALA A 573 18.98 4.05 -6.68
C ALA A 573 18.98 3.94 -5.14
N GLU A 574 18.79 5.03 -4.41
CA GLU A 574 18.62 5.05 -2.94
C GLU A 574 17.24 4.58 -2.48
N GLY A 575 16.27 4.39 -3.40
CA GLY A 575 14.93 3.90 -3.10
C GLY A 575 14.94 2.51 -2.47
N SER A 576 13.99 2.25 -1.56
CA SER A 576 13.86 0.98 -0.84
C SER A 576 13.51 -0.19 -1.75
N ASP A 577 12.79 0.08 -2.82
CA ASP A 577 12.18 -0.92 -3.70
C ASP A 577 13.18 -1.93 -4.29
N TRP A 578 14.39 -1.47 -4.59
CA TRP A 578 15.42 -2.33 -5.18
C TRP A 578 15.92 -3.37 -4.17
N PHE A 579 16.23 -2.93 -2.95
CA PHE A 579 16.75 -3.77 -1.87
C PHE A 579 15.75 -4.80 -1.42
N TRP A 580 14.45 -4.51 -1.49
CA TRP A 580 13.35 -5.45 -1.23
C TRP A 580 13.47 -6.75 -2.02
N TRP A 581 14.02 -6.70 -3.24
CA TRP A 581 14.12 -7.84 -4.16
C TRP A 581 15.50 -8.49 -4.21
N PHE A 582 16.48 -8.01 -3.41
CA PHE A 582 17.80 -8.60 -3.37
C PHE A 582 17.91 -9.71 -2.32
N GLY A 583 17.20 -9.60 -1.20
CA GLY A 583 17.22 -10.59 -0.12
C GLY A 583 16.53 -11.91 -0.47
N SER A 584 16.64 -12.87 0.41
CA SER A 584 16.02 -14.21 0.27
C SER A 584 14.58 -14.26 0.81
N ASP A 585 14.14 -13.25 1.51
CA ASP A 585 12.82 -13.14 2.15
C ASP A 585 11.71 -12.78 1.18
N GLN A 586 12.02 -12.11 0.07
CA GLN A 586 11.06 -11.70 -0.96
C GLN A 586 11.41 -12.28 -2.32
N GLU A 587 10.38 -12.53 -3.14
CA GLU A 587 10.57 -13.07 -4.47
C GLU A 587 9.42 -12.65 -5.40
N SER A 588 9.78 -12.13 -6.56
CA SER A 588 8.84 -11.88 -7.65
C SER A 588 9.42 -12.34 -9.00
N ARG A 589 8.59 -12.36 -10.03
CA ARG A 589 9.06 -12.58 -11.41
C ARG A 589 9.77 -11.38 -12.01
N ASN A 590 9.69 -10.22 -11.36
CA ASN A 590 10.25 -8.96 -11.84
C ASN A 590 11.64 -8.67 -11.23
N ASP A 591 12.15 -9.54 -10.36
CA ASP A 591 13.41 -9.34 -9.62
C ASP A 591 14.58 -9.01 -10.57
N ALA A 592 14.72 -9.77 -11.66
CA ALA A 592 15.75 -9.48 -12.66
C ALA A 592 15.59 -8.09 -13.33
N SER A 593 14.36 -7.61 -13.46
CA SER A 593 14.08 -6.27 -13.98
C SER A 593 14.39 -5.18 -12.96
N PHE A 594 14.12 -5.44 -11.68
CA PHE A 594 14.46 -4.54 -10.58
C PHE A 594 15.97 -4.43 -10.39
N ASP A 595 16.70 -5.56 -10.39
CA ASP A 595 18.16 -5.58 -10.37
C ASP A 595 18.76 -4.76 -11.53
N GLU A 596 18.28 -4.99 -12.75
CA GLU A 596 18.76 -4.25 -13.91
C GLU A 596 18.43 -2.75 -13.85
N LEU A 597 17.25 -2.36 -13.35
CA LEU A 597 16.89 -0.95 -13.16
C LEU A 597 17.78 -0.28 -12.12
N PHE A 598 18.03 -0.92 -10.98
CA PHE A 598 18.97 -0.42 -9.97
C PHE A 598 20.35 -0.16 -10.57
N ARG A 599 20.91 -1.15 -11.27
CA ARG A 599 22.22 -1.02 -11.93
C ARG A 599 22.19 0.04 -13.04
N ALA A 600 21.09 0.15 -13.78
CA ALA A 600 20.91 1.19 -14.78
C ALA A 600 20.91 2.60 -14.16
N HIS A 601 20.25 2.78 -13.01
CA HIS A 601 20.31 4.04 -12.26
C HIS A 601 21.75 4.35 -11.83
N LEU A 602 22.48 3.38 -11.31
CA LEU A 602 23.88 3.58 -10.94
C LEU A 602 24.76 3.91 -12.17
N ARG A 603 24.62 3.18 -13.30
CA ARG A 603 25.31 3.54 -14.56
C ARG A 603 24.94 4.95 -15.03
N GLY A 604 23.67 5.36 -14.81
CA GLY A 604 23.18 6.70 -15.11
C GLY A 604 23.96 7.81 -14.37
N VAL A 605 24.40 7.55 -13.13
CA VAL A 605 25.25 8.47 -12.37
C VAL A 605 26.58 8.68 -13.12
N TYR A 606 27.29 7.60 -13.44
CA TYR A 606 28.57 7.68 -14.13
C TYR A 606 28.45 8.34 -15.50
N HIS A 607 27.43 7.92 -16.29
CA HIS A 607 27.18 8.47 -17.62
C HIS A 607 26.94 9.98 -17.58
N ALA A 608 26.09 10.44 -16.65
CA ALA A 608 25.79 11.88 -16.52
C ALA A 608 27.01 12.71 -16.07
N LEU A 609 27.97 12.10 -15.42
CA LEU A 609 29.25 12.72 -15.02
C LEU A 609 30.32 12.63 -16.11
N GLY A 610 30.10 11.88 -17.19
CA GLY A 610 31.09 11.59 -18.22
C GLY A 610 32.20 10.64 -17.77
N GLU A 611 31.91 9.82 -16.75
CA GLU A 611 32.83 8.81 -16.19
C GLU A 611 32.46 7.41 -16.71
N ASP A 612 33.45 6.51 -16.79
CA ASP A 612 33.20 5.11 -17.08
C ASP A 612 32.58 4.39 -15.86
N SER A 613 31.53 3.62 -16.07
CA SER A 613 30.93 2.82 -15.01
C SER A 613 31.79 1.60 -14.65
N PRO A 614 31.83 1.19 -13.39
CA PRO A 614 32.47 -0.06 -12.97
C PRO A 614 31.88 -1.28 -13.70
N ALA A 615 32.74 -2.25 -14.07
CA ALA A 615 32.33 -3.47 -14.79
C ALA A 615 31.35 -4.32 -13.99
N GLU A 616 31.38 -4.25 -12.68
CA GLU A 616 30.48 -4.93 -11.77
C GLU A 616 29.00 -4.54 -12.02
N LEU A 617 28.74 -3.36 -12.54
CA LEU A 617 27.40 -2.93 -12.91
C LEU A 617 26.84 -3.60 -14.19
N ASP A 618 27.68 -4.30 -14.94
CA ASP A 618 27.25 -5.09 -16.09
C ASP A 618 26.78 -6.53 -15.71
N GLU A 619 27.12 -6.96 -14.49
CA GLU A 619 26.73 -8.26 -13.96
C GLU A 619 25.54 -8.12 -13.00
N ALA A 620 24.61 -9.09 -13.02
CA ALA A 620 23.49 -9.12 -12.08
C ALA A 620 24.01 -9.32 -10.64
N ILE A 621 23.48 -8.52 -9.71
CA ILE A 621 23.80 -8.63 -8.27
C ILE A 621 23.30 -9.97 -7.75
N VAL A 622 22.05 -10.32 -8.13
CA VAL A 622 21.49 -11.64 -7.85
C VAL A 622 21.42 -12.41 -9.16
N PRO A 623 22.04 -13.58 -9.26
CA PRO A 623 21.82 -14.45 -10.40
C PRO A 623 20.38 -14.98 -10.38
N HIS A 624 19.47 -14.29 -11.03
CA HIS A 624 18.08 -14.70 -11.10
C HIS A 624 17.91 -15.90 -12.02
N PRO A 625 17.49 -17.07 -11.51
CA PRO A 625 17.17 -18.19 -12.39
C PRO A 625 15.99 -17.79 -13.27
N VAL A 626 16.06 -18.17 -14.54
CA VAL A 626 14.93 -18.02 -15.45
C VAL A 626 13.81 -18.94 -14.98
N VAL A 627 12.74 -18.36 -14.43
CA VAL A 627 11.64 -19.12 -13.83
C VAL A 627 10.48 -19.22 -14.81
N TRP A 628 10.14 -20.45 -15.20
CA TRP A 628 8.91 -20.75 -15.91
C TRP A 628 7.79 -21.06 -14.92
N THR A 629 6.64 -20.43 -15.12
CA THR A 629 5.39 -20.77 -14.43
C THR A 629 4.26 -20.90 -15.44
N PHE A 630 3.12 -21.45 -15.02
CA PHE A 630 1.91 -21.45 -15.86
C PHE A 630 1.44 -20.04 -16.22
N ALA A 631 1.57 -19.12 -15.29
CA ALA A 631 1.28 -17.72 -15.53
C ALA A 631 2.25 -17.09 -16.54
N HIS A 632 3.52 -17.44 -16.44
CA HIS A 632 4.61 -16.81 -17.17
C HIS A 632 5.50 -17.86 -17.84
N PRO A 633 5.07 -18.43 -18.99
CA PRO A 633 5.88 -19.34 -19.73
C PRO A 633 7.08 -18.61 -20.36
N VAL A 634 8.25 -19.18 -20.18
CA VAL A 634 9.49 -18.69 -20.77
C VAL A 634 9.62 -19.28 -22.17
N SER A 635 9.80 -18.43 -23.18
CA SER A 635 9.98 -18.83 -24.57
C SER A 635 11.45 -18.86 -25.02
N ARG A 636 12.33 -18.19 -24.28
CA ARG A 636 13.77 -18.10 -24.56
C ARG A 636 14.56 -17.98 -23.27
N ILE A 637 15.73 -18.61 -23.25
CA ILE A 637 16.72 -18.47 -22.17
C ILE A 637 18.09 -18.22 -22.79
N GLY A 638 18.96 -17.54 -22.04
CA GLY A 638 20.34 -17.36 -22.43
C GLY A 638 21.10 -18.71 -22.45
N ARG A 639 22.24 -18.75 -23.15
CA ARG A 639 23.00 -20.01 -23.37
C ARG A 639 23.58 -20.61 -22.07
N ARG A 640 23.72 -19.77 -21.01
CA ARG A 640 24.27 -20.17 -19.70
C ARG A 640 23.21 -20.19 -18.61
N ASP A 641 21.98 -19.77 -18.92
CA ASP A 641 20.92 -19.69 -17.92
C ASP A 641 20.39 -21.09 -17.58
N GLN A 642 20.00 -21.25 -16.35
CA GLN A 642 19.25 -22.40 -15.89
C GLN A 642 17.76 -22.11 -15.92
N LEU A 643 16.95 -23.03 -16.39
CA LEU A 643 15.50 -22.93 -16.37
C LEU A 643 14.94 -23.60 -15.11
N THR A 644 14.33 -22.82 -14.26
CA THR A 644 13.54 -23.34 -13.14
C THR A 644 12.07 -23.41 -13.53
N VAL A 645 11.46 -24.58 -13.46
CA VAL A 645 10.01 -24.76 -13.65
C VAL A 645 9.36 -24.81 -12.27
N ARG A 646 8.42 -23.92 -12.03
CA ARG A 646 7.74 -23.75 -10.73
C ARG A 646 6.23 -23.88 -10.86
N THR A 647 5.60 -24.60 -9.91
CA THR A 647 4.15 -24.81 -9.85
C THR A 647 3.63 -24.73 -8.41
N ASN A 648 2.33 -24.54 -8.25
CA ASN A 648 1.65 -24.54 -6.94
C ASN A 648 1.16 -25.94 -6.52
N CYS A 649 1.41 -26.96 -7.32
CA CYS A 649 1.03 -28.35 -7.04
C CYS A 649 2.21 -29.29 -7.29
N PRO A 650 2.27 -30.43 -6.58
CA PRO A 650 3.26 -31.46 -6.87
C PRO A 650 3.05 -32.03 -8.28
N GLY A 651 4.12 -32.40 -8.94
CA GLY A 651 4.03 -32.91 -10.29
C GLY A 651 5.36 -33.46 -10.83
N ARG A 652 5.34 -33.76 -12.12
CA ARG A 652 6.53 -34.15 -12.88
C ARG A 652 6.61 -33.31 -14.15
N LEU A 653 7.80 -32.82 -14.45
CA LEU A 653 8.08 -32.12 -15.68
C LEU A 653 8.59 -33.14 -16.71
N THR A 654 7.95 -33.21 -17.85
CA THR A 654 8.44 -33.99 -19.01
C THR A 654 8.99 -33.01 -20.04
N PHE A 655 10.21 -33.18 -20.47
CA PHE A 655 10.91 -32.27 -21.38
C PHE A 655 11.82 -33.05 -22.37
N ARG A 656 12.15 -32.36 -23.46
CA ARG A 656 13.07 -32.88 -24.49
C ARG A 656 14.04 -31.77 -24.91
N VAL A 657 15.30 -32.11 -25.08
CA VAL A 657 16.31 -31.18 -25.58
C VAL A 657 16.65 -31.58 -27.02
N GLY A 658 16.32 -30.71 -27.98
CA GLY A 658 16.44 -30.96 -29.41
C GLY A 658 15.67 -32.22 -29.82
N ASP A 659 16.27 -33.05 -30.66
CA ASP A 659 15.74 -34.36 -31.10
C ASP A 659 16.09 -35.49 -30.14
N GLY A 660 16.61 -35.18 -28.96
CA GLY A 660 16.98 -36.19 -27.95
C GLY A 660 15.78 -36.91 -27.34
N PRO A 661 16.02 -37.90 -26.48
CA PRO A 661 14.96 -38.65 -25.82
C PRO A 661 14.20 -37.79 -24.85
N GLU A 662 12.94 -38.13 -24.65
CA GLU A 662 12.11 -37.56 -23.62
C GLU A 662 12.67 -37.87 -22.22
N ARG A 663 12.73 -36.85 -21.35
CA ARG A 663 13.20 -36.96 -19.97
C ARG A 663 12.11 -36.51 -19.03
N THR A 664 12.10 -37.03 -17.81
CA THR A 664 11.16 -36.67 -16.77
C THR A 664 11.91 -36.32 -15.50
N ALA A 665 11.55 -35.18 -14.89
CA ALA A 665 12.05 -34.72 -13.58
C ALA A 665 10.89 -34.48 -12.62
N GLY A 666 11.05 -34.88 -11.36
CA GLY A 666 10.06 -34.61 -10.32
C GLY A 666 10.21 -33.19 -9.79
N LEU A 667 9.09 -32.51 -9.52
CA LEU A 667 9.10 -31.22 -8.82
C LEU A 667 9.20 -31.46 -7.30
N THR A 668 10.14 -30.79 -6.65
CA THR A 668 10.34 -30.85 -5.20
C THR A 668 9.70 -29.64 -4.53
N ALA A 669 9.18 -29.84 -3.31
CA ALA A 669 8.64 -28.73 -2.53
C ALA A 669 9.78 -27.81 -2.07
N VAL A 670 9.58 -26.49 -2.20
CA VAL A 670 10.55 -25.48 -1.79
C VAL A 670 9.86 -24.39 -0.97
N GLY A 671 10.56 -23.94 0.05
CA GLY A 671 10.07 -22.88 0.96
C GLY A 671 8.87 -23.31 1.81
N GLY A 672 8.35 -22.33 2.56
CA GLY A 672 7.13 -22.45 3.37
C GLY A 672 5.85 -22.32 2.54
N VAL A 673 4.71 -22.31 3.20
CA VAL A 673 3.42 -21.98 2.58
C VAL A 673 3.31 -20.46 2.51
N MET A 674 3.27 -19.91 1.30
CA MET A 674 2.99 -18.49 1.06
C MET A 674 1.60 -18.32 0.46
N ALA A 675 0.81 -17.40 0.99
CA ALA A 675 -0.56 -17.13 0.54
C ALA A 675 -1.44 -18.41 0.42
N GLY A 676 -1.27 -19.35 1.34
CA GLY A 676 -2.03 -20.59 1.37
C GLY A 676 -1.58 -21.69 0.37
N ALA A 677 -0.57 -21.42 -0.47
CA ALA A 677 -0.06 -22.37 -1.44
C ALA A 677 1.38 -22.79 -1.16
N ARG A 678 1.69 -24.08 -1.35
CA ARG A 678 3.05 -24.62 -1.32
C ARG A 678 3.65 -24.57 -2.72
N ARG A 679 4.90 -24.15 -2.83
CA ARG A 679 5.62 -24.12 -4.11
C ARG A 679 6.33 -25.45 -4.37
N PHE A 680 6.37 -25.85 -5.64
CA PHE A 680 7.11 -27.02 -6.13
C PHE A 680 7.93 -26.60 -7.34
N GLN A 681 9.20 -27.00 -7.40
CA GLN A 681 10.07 -26.64 -8.52
C GLN A 681 11.07 -27.72 -8.91
N VAL A 682 11.58 -27.60 -10.12
CA VAL A 682 12.73 -28.33 -10.65
C VAL A 682 13.54 -27.40 -11.54
N THR A 683 14.87 -27.43 -11.39
CA THR A 683 15.80 -26.67 -12.25
C THR A 683 16.43 -27.61 -13.27
N LEU A 684 16.50 -27.19 -14.55
CA LEU A 684 17.02 -27.91 -15.68
C LEU A 684 18.37 -27.34 -16.14
#